data_154669bb836926e4fc7a7bf7f93b7bf4
#
_entry.id   154669bb836926e4fc7a7bf7f93b7bf4
#
_cell.length_a   1.000
_cell.length_b   1.000
_cell.length_c   1.000
_cell.angle_alpha   90.00
_cell.angle_beta   90.00
_cell.angle_gamma   90.00
#
_symmetry.space_group_name_H-M   'P 1'
#
loop_
_entity.id
_entity.type
_entity.pdbx_description
1 polymer ?
#
loop_
_entity_poly.entity_id
_entity_poly.type
_entity_poly.pdbx_seq_one_letter_code
_entity_poly.pdbx_strand_id
1 'polypeptide(L)'
;MRAVGAAELWTVLAAVVAGVVSDLVTLVQEQVKPESPLLPPKVLIAILARNAAHSLPHYLGCIERLEYPKERIAIWAATDHNVDNTTAMLREWLKRAQRVYHYVEWRPMEEPSSYTDEWGPKHWPPSRFNHVMKLRQAALKAARERWADYILXXXXXXXXXXXXXXXXXXXXXXXXXXXXXXXXXXXXXXXXXXXXXVDSDNLLTNPRVLNLLMAENVTLVAPMMESRSLYSNYWCGVTPQGYYKRTPDYQPIREWKRLGCFPVPMVHSTFLLDLRRESSQQLAFYPPHPDYSWAFDDIMVFAFSARQAGVQMYVCNKEHYGFLPVPLKAQQNVEDETESFIHTFSEALIEHDIEPSPYVYAPPVPPDTMGFDEIFLINLKRRLDRRTRMLKTMASMGLRASLIDAVDGKALNTSQLQALGIEMLPGYKDPYSGRVLTRGEIGCFLSHHSIWKLVVERGLQKVLVLEDDVRFEPRFKRRLQAIMEDIDRTQLDWDLIYVGRKRMQIQQPEQSVEGVNNLVEADYSYWTLAYALSLKGAQKLLAVQPFTKMLPVDEFLPIMFNKHPNVQYMSHFEPRDLRAFSVEPLLLYPTHYTGEPGYISDTETSTIWDDEAVATDWDRQHAKTXXXXXXXXXXXXXXXXXXXXXXXXXXXXXXXXXXXXXXXTQQGRIRSVAQNSVTGDSPPPAARASRDEL
;
A
#
# COMPACT_ATOMS: atom_id res chain seq x y z
N MET A 1 38.82 -58.03 -45.45
CA MET A 1 37.91 -56.90 -45.10
C MET A 1 36.54 -57.51 -44.97
N ARG A 2 35.97 -57.44 -43.75
CA ARG A 2 34.59 -57.92 -43.58
C ARG A 2 33.65 -56.78 -44.01
N ALA A 3 32.75 -57.08 -44.90
CA ALA A 3 31.72 -56.10 -45.31
C ALA A 3 30.79 -55.87 -44.14
N VAL A 4 30.74 -54.60 -43.68
CA VAL A 4 29.78 -54.25 -42.69
C VAL A 4 28.41 -54.35 -43.33
N GLY A 5 27.54 -55.11 -42.74
CA GLY A 5 26.24 -55.40 -43.31
C GLY A 5 25.40 -54.13 -43.38
N ALA A 6 24.57 -54.05 -44.43
CA ALA A 6 23.70 -52.86 -44.62
C ALA A 6 22.82 -52.59 -43.38
N ALA A 7 22.43 -53.66 -42.67
CA ALA A 7 21.63 -53.53 -41.44
C ALA A 7 22.39 -52.82 -40.31
N GLU A 8 23.71 -53.05 -40.19
CA GLU A 8 24.52 -52.35 -39.16
C GLU A 8 24.69 -50.88 -39.50
N LEU A 9 24.84 -50.59 -40.82
CA LEU A 9 24.95 -49.19 -41.26
C LEU A 9 23.65 -48.42 -40.99
N TRP A 10 22.51 -49.08 -41.22
CA TRP A 10 21.21 -48.47 -40.97
C TRP A 10 20.96 -48.25 -39.46
N THR A 11 21.41 -49.15 -38.58
CA THR A 11 21.28 -48.99 -37.14
C THR A 11 22.15 -47.84 -36.63
N VAL A 12 23.36 -47.72 -37.16
CA VAL A 12 24.26 -46.61 -36.77
C VAL A 12 23.67 -45.27 -37.28
N LEU A 13 23.20 -45.27 -38.52
CA LEU A 13 22.63 -44.06 -39.09
C LEU A 13 21.35 -43.64 -38.32
N ALA A 14 20.50 -44.60 -37.97
CA ALA A 14 19.29 -44.32 -37.18
C ALA A 14 19.64 -43.78 -35.80
N ALA A 15 20.67 -44.35 -35.14
CA ALA A 15 21.11 -43.88 -33.83
C ALA A 15 21.69 -42.45 -33.90
N VAL A 16 22.45 -42.15 -34.94
CA VAL A 16 23.02 -40.81 -35.12
C VAL A 16 21.89 -39.81 -35.39
N VAL A 17 20.93 -40.17 -36.25
CA VAL A 17 19.79 -39.30 -36.56
C VAL A 17 18.93 -39.06 -35.31
N ALA A 18 18.70 -40.12 -34.54
CA ALA A 18 17.93 -40.02 -33.29
C ALA A 18 18.64 -39.12 -32.28
N GLY A 19 19.98 -39.24 -32.20
CA GLY A 19 20.76 -38.39 -31.31
C GLY A 19 20.69 -36.91 -31.73
N VAL A 20 20.87 -36.63 -33.03
CA VAL A 20 20.81 -35.27 -33.54
C VAL A 20 19.42 -34.68 -33.36
N VAL A 21 18.36 -35.52 -33.59
CA VAL A 21 16.98 -35.06 -33.39
C VAL A 21 16.71 -34.78 -31.89
N SER A 22 17.23 -35.63 -31.02
CA SER A 22 17.08 -35.44 -29.57
C SER A 22 17.77 -34.14 -29.12
N ASP A 23 19.00 -33.91 -29.61
CA ASP A 23 19.74 -32.68 -29.26
C ASP A 23 19.05 -31.44 -29.84
N LEU A 24 18.48 -31.52 -31.03
CA LEU A 24 17.73 -30.42 -31.63
C LEU A 24 16.43 -30.14 -30.85
N VAL A 25 15.74 -31.19 -30.42
CA VAL A 25 14.54 -31.04 -29.62
C VAL A 25 14.86 -30.42 -28.27
N THR A 26 15.96 -30.85 -27.64
CA THR A 26 16.39 -30.29 -26.37
C THR A 26 16.77 -28.81 -26.52
N LEU A 27 17.47 -28.46 -27.61
CA LEU A 27 17.82 -27.07 -27.89
C LEU A 27 16.59 -26.20 -28.12
N VAL A 28 15.59 -26.73 -28.79
CA VAL A 28 14.35 -25.99 -29.05
C VAL A 28 13.56 -25.80 -27.76
N GLN A 29 13.61 -26.77 -26.83
CA GLN A 29 12.91 -26.65 -25.57
C GLN A 29 13.53 -25.64 -24.62
N GLU A 30 14.84 -25.37 -24.74
CA GLU A 30 15.55 -24.47 -23.81
C GLU A 30 15.53 -23.00 -24.18
N GLN A 31 15.19 -22.64 -25.40
CA GLN A 31 15.22 -21.24 -25.85
C GLN A 31 13.89 -20.79 -26.43
N VAL A 32 13.12 -20.08 -25.61
CA VAL A 32 11.96 -19.36 -26.09
C VAL A 32 12.44 -18.02 -26.64
N LYS A 33 12.49 -17.91 -27.95
CA LYS A 33 12.90 -16.66 -28.58
C LYS A 33 11.70 -15.74 -28.81
N PRO A 34 11.84 -14.46 -28.54
CA PRO A 34 10.75 -13.54 -28.82
C PRO A 34 10.47 -13.48 -30.32
N GLU A 35 9.31 -12.98 -30.65
CA GLU A 35 8.88 -12.79 -32.05
C GLU A 35 9.94 -12.04 -32.85
N SER A 36 10.54 -11.07 -32.23
CA SER A 36 11.70 -10.36 -32.72
C SER A 36 12.52 -9.91 -31.52
N PRO A 37 13.85 -9.96 -31.60
CA PRO A 37 14.66 -9.46 -30.48
C PRO A 37 14.51 -7.95 -30.30
N LEU A 38 13.92 -7.24 -31.27
CA LEU A 38 13.72 -5.80 -31.18
C LEU A 38 12.34 -5.41 -30.67
N LEU A 39 11.42 -6.39 -30.53
CA LEU A 39 10.06 -6.10 -30.11
C LEU A 39 9.80 -6.71 -28.72
N PRO A 40 9.21 -5.95 -27.79
CA PRO A 40 8.85 -6.50 -26.50
C PRO A 40 7.74 -7.53 -26.64
N PRO A 41 7.65 -8.52 -25.73
CA PRO A 41 6.59 -9.52 -25.80
C PRO A 41 5.19 -8.89 -25.70
N LYS A 42 4.20 -9.54 -26.30
CA LYS A 42 2.81 -9.11 -26.14
C LYS A 42 2.30 -9.57 -24.77
N VAL A 43 1.55 -8.70 -24.12
CA VAL A 43 1.01 -8.95 -22.78
C VAL A 43 -0.50 -8.81 -22.81
N LEU A 44 -1.21 -9.79 -22.27
CA LEU A 44 -2.65 -9.64 -22.04
C LEU A 44 -2.85 -9.27 -20.57
N ILE A 45 -3.48 -8.12 -20.32
CA ILE A 45 -3.86 -7.68 -18.99
C ILE A 45 -5.30 -8.11 -18.75
N ALA A 46 -5.50 -8.97 -17.75
CA ALA A 46 -6.82 -9.45 -17.39
C ALA A 46 -7.39 -8.62 -16.26
N ILE A 47 -8.54 -8.00 -16.49
CA ILE A 47 -9.24 -7.17 -15.53
C ILE A 47 -10.55 -7.86 -15.20
N LEU A 48 -10.70 -8.25 -13.93
CA LEU A 48 -11.93 -8.84 -13.42
C LEU A 48 -12.45 -7.95 -12.31
N ALA A 49 -13.63 -7.35 -12.51
CA ALA A 49 -14.12 -6.35 -11.59
C ALA A 49 -15.50 -6.72 -11.04
N ARG A 50 -15.65 -6.57 -9.73
CA ARG A 50 -16.92 -6.72 -9.04
C ARG A 50 -17.03 -5.63 -7.98
N ASN A 51 -18.09 -4.82 -8.10
CA ASN A 51 -18.36 -3.74 -7.12
C ASN A 51 -17.12 -2.85 -6.93
N ALA A 52 -16.50 -2.47 -8.05
CA ALA A 52 -15.21 -1.79 -8.05
C ALA A 52 -15.31 -0.35 -8.53
N ALA A 53 -16.53 0.24 -8.52
CA ALA A 53 -16.69 1.61 -9.01
C ALA A 53 -15.80 2.60 -8.25
N HIS A 54 -15.56 2.35 -6.96
CA HIS A 54 -14.73 3.22 -6.13
C HIS A 54 -13.24 3.18 -6.51
N SER A 55 -12.76 2.07 -7.03
CA SER A 55 -11.33 1.90 -7.31
C SER A 55 -10.98 2.11 -8.79
N LEU A 56 -11.92 1.90 -9.70
CA LEU A 56 -11.63 1.87 -11.13
C LEU A 56 -10.96 3.14 -11.67
N PRO A 57 -11.35 4.36 -11.28
CA PRO A 57 -10.69 5.52 -11.88
C PRO A 57 -9.17 5.53 -11.67
N HIS A 58 -8.71 5.30 -10.46
CA HIS A 58 -7.28 5.31 -10.16
C HIS A 58 -6.59 4.04 -10.61
N TYR A 59 -7.26 2.90 -10.48
CA TYR A 59 -6.75 1.63 -10.98
C TYR A 59 -6.48 1.71 -12.49
N LEU A 60 -7.45 2.18 -13.27
CA LEU A 60 -7.28 2.29 -14.72
C LEU A 60 -6.27 3.37 -15.09
N GLY A 61 -6.18 4.43 -14.30
CA GLY A 61 -5.14 5.43 -14.48
C GLY A 61 -3.74 4.82 -14.34
N CYS A 62 -3.55 3.95 -13.37
CA CYS A 62 -2.29 3.23 -13.22
C CYS A 62 -2.00 2.33 -14.43
N ILE A 63 -3.00 1.62 -14.92
CA ILE A 63 -2.84 0.77 -16.12
C ILE A 63 -2.42 1.61 -17.33
N GLU A 64 -3.06 2.79 -17.51
CA GLU A 64 -2.72 3.68 -18.62
C GLU A 64 -1.29 4.19 -18.57
N ARG A 65 -0.74 4.34 -17.39
CA ARG A 65 0.60 4.90 -17.19
C ARG A 65 1.71 3.86 -17.23
N LEU A 66 1.38 2.58 -17.45
CA LEU A 66 2.43 1.55 -17.59
C LEU A 66 3.36 1.90 -18.74
N GLU A 67 4.65 1.86 -18.48
CA GLU A 67 5.70 2.12 -19.47
C GLU A 67 5.93 0.87 -20.31
N TYR A 68 4.97 0.59 -21.18
CA TYR A 68 5.01 -0.56 -22.05
C TYR A 68 4.25 -0.19 -23.32
N PRO A 69 4.73 -0.57 -24.51
CA PRO A 69 4.04 -0.19 -25.75
C PRO A 69 2.60 -0.67 -25.75
N LYS A 70 1.66 0.25 -25.90
CA LYS A 70 0.23 -0.08 -25.81
C LYS A 70 -0.22 -0.98 -26.95
N GLU A 71 0.43 -0.88 -28.10
CA GLU A 71 0.17 -1.77 -29.24
C GLU A 71 0.67 -3.20 -28.98
N ARG A 72 1.36 -3.42 -27.85
CA ARG A 72 1.78 -4.76 -27.43
C ARG A 72 1.00 -5.25 -26.21
N ILE A 73 -0.04 -4.51 -25.81
CA ILE A 73 -0.91 -4.86 -24.69
C ILE A 73 -2.30 -5.17 -25.21
N ALA A 74 -2.83 -6.32 -24.83
CA ALA A 74 -4.24 -6.66 -25.03
C ALA A 74 -4.97 -6.56 -23.69
N ILE A 75 -6.21 -6.09 -23.73
CA ILE A 75 -7.04 -5.95 -22.53
C ILE A 75 -8.16 -6.98 -22.60
N TRP A 76 -8.28 -7.80 -21.58
CA TRP A 76 -9.40 -8.71 -21.35
C TRP A 76 -10.13 -8.25 -20.11
N ALA A 77 -11.38 -7.83 -20.24
CA ALA A 77 -12.11 -7.26 -19.13
C ALA A 77 -13.46 -7.96 -18.95
N ALA A 78 -13.78 -8.27 -17.70
CA ALA A 78 -15.05 -8.89 -17.34
C ALA A 78 -15.60 -8.26 -16.07
N THR A 79 -16.92 -8.24 -15.95
CA THR A 79 -17.58 -7.83 -14.72
C THR A 79 -18.41 -9.00 -14.18
N ASP A 80 -18.75 -8.93 -12.89
CA ASP A 80 -19.31 -10.04 -12.15
C ASP A 80 -20.26 -9.52 -11.07
N HIS A 81 -21.56 -9.71 -11.27
CA HIS A 81 -22.61 -9.51 -10.25
C HIS A 81 -22.46 -8.18 -9.48
N ASN A 82 -22.65 -7.06 -10.16
CA ASN A 82 -22.42 -5.74 -9.57
C ASN A 82 -23.70 -5.13 -9.00
N VAL A 83 -23.56 -4.43 -7.86
CA VAL A 83 -24.62 -3.57 -7.32
C VAL A 83 -24.32 -2.09 -7.56
N ASP A 84 -23.19 -1.78 -8.18
CA ASP A 84 -22.75 -0.40 -8.43
C ASP A 84 -22.51 -0.19 -9.94
N ASN A 85 -21.90 0.92 -10.32
CA ASN A 85 -21.68 1.33 -11.71
C ASN A 85 -20.43 0.70 -12.35
N THR A 86 -19.89 -0.35 -11.81
CA THR A 86 -18.66 -0.99 -12.32
C THR A 86 -18.72 -1.26 -13.81
N THR A 87 -19.81 -1.93 -14.27
CA THR A 87 -19.93 -2.34 -15.68
C THR A 87 -19.97 -1.12 -16.60
N ALA A 88 -20.73 -0.09 -16.22
CA ALA A 88 -20.86 1.11 -17.05
C ALA A 88 -19.52 1.86 -17.14
N MET A 89 -18.80 1.95 -16.02
CA MET A 89 -17.51 2.65 -15.99
C MET A 89 -16.47 1.93 -16.83
N LEU A 90 -16.40 0.61 -16.73
CA LEU A 90 -15.47 -0.17 -17.55
C LEU A 90 -15.83 -0.06 -19.03
N ARG A 91 -17.13 -0.10 -19.36
CA ARG A 91 -17.58 0.05 -20.75
C ARG A 91 -17.09 1.36 -21.34
N GLU A 92 -17.20 2.47 -20.59
CA GLU A 92 -16.73 3.77 -21.06
C GLU A 92 -15.23 3.77 -21.29
N TRP A 93 -14.46 3.21 -20.36
CA TRP A 93 -13.02 3.14 -20.51
C TRP A 93 -12.63 2.32 -21.72
N LEU A 94 -13.32 1.20 -21.96
CA LEU A 94 -12.99 0.30 -23.06
C LEU A 94 -13.27 0.90 -24.42
N LYS A 95 -14.17 1.87 -24.52
CA LYS A 95 -14.36 2.62 -25.76
C LYS A 95 -13.07 3.32 -26.19
N ARG A 96 -12.33 3.85 -25.23
CA ARG A 96 -11.03 4.46 -25.51
C ARG A 96 -9.96 3.39 -25.71
N ALA A 97 -9.97 2.35 -24.89
CA ALA A 97 -8.98 1.28 -24.93
C ALA A 97 -8.94 0.59 -26.28
N GLN A 98 -10.08 0.41 -26.96
CA GLN A 98 -10.16 -0.21 -28.28
C GLN A 98 -9.31 0.51 -29.31
N ARG A 99 -9.13 1.82 -29.16
CA ARG A 99 -8.38 2.63 -30.12
C ARG A 99 -6.88 2.67 -29.82
N VAL A 100 -6.48 2.26 -28.65
CA VAL A 100 -5.11 2.47 -28.15
C VAL A 100 -4.36 1.15 -27.99
N TYR A 101 -5.02 0.17 -27.40
CA TYR A 101 -4.40 -1.12 -27.12
C TYR A 101 -4.53 -2.07 -28.32
N HIS A 102 -3.64 -3.08 -28.33
CA HIS A 102 -3.57 -4.04 -29.42
C HIS A 102 -4.90 -4.74 -29.69
N TYR A 103 -5.60 -5.13 -28.61
CA TYR A 103 -6.83 -5.91 -28.70
C TYR A 103 -7.60 -5.73 -27.39
N VAL A 104 -8.93 -5.72 -27.50
CA VAL A 104 -9.81 -5.61 -26.32
C VAL A 104 -10.90 -6.67 -26.42
N GLU A 105 -11.07 -7.45 -25.37
CA GLU A 105 -12.20 -8.36 -25.22
C GLU A 105 -13.03 -7.92 -24.02
N TRP A 106 -14.36 -7.86 -24.19
CA TRP A 106 -15.26 -7.31 -23.18
C TRP A 106 -16.35 -8.34 -22.84
N ARG A 107 -16.43 -8.72 -21.59
CA ARG A 107 -17.41 -9.69 -21.09
C ARG A 107 -18.19 -9.08 -19.91
N PRO A 108 -19.20 -8.27 -20.20
CA PRO A 108 -20.00 -7.68 -19.12
C PRO A 108 -21.00 -8.67 -18.53
N MET A 109 -21.28 -8.52 -17.24
CA MET A 109 -22.41 -9.17 -16.58
C MET A 109 -23.11 -8.12 -15.72
N GLU A 110 -24.32 -7.76 -16.12
CA GLU A 110 -25.08 -6.72 -15.44
C GLU A 110 -26.12 -7.30 -14.47
N GLU A 111 -26.67 -8.46 -14.82
CA GLU A 111 -27.71 -9.12 -14.02
C GLU A 111 -27.40 -10.59 -13.93
N PRO A 112 -27.71 -11.24 -12.83
CA PRO A 112 -28.22 -10.67 -11.57
C PRO A 112 -27.11 -9.96 -10.76
N SER A 113 -27.52 -9.11 -9.83
CA SER A 113 -26.57 -8.31 -9.06
C SER A 113 -25.91 -9.07 -7.91
N SER A 114 -26.39 -10.28 -7.61
CA SER A 114 -25.84 -11.10 -6.55
C SER A 114 -26.00 -12.59 -6.88
N TYR A 115 -25.17 -13.41 -6.24
CA TYR A 115 -25.30 -14.86 -6.35
C TYR A 115 -26.45 -15.34 -5.47
N THR A 116 -27.08 -16.44 -5.88
CA THR A 116 -28.26 -16.96 -5.19
C THR A 116 -27.94 -17.49 -3.78
N ASP A 117 -26.71 -17.93 -3.57
CA ASP A 117 -26.27 -18.48 -2.26
C ASP A 117 -25.44 -17.47 -1.48
N GLU A 118 -25.46 -16.19 -1.89
CA GLU A 118 -24.69 -15.12 -1.27
C GLU A 118 -25.55 -14.39 -0.24
N TRP A 119 -24.97 -14.13 0.97
CA TRP A 119 -25.70 -13.38 1.99
C TRP A 119 -25.11 -11.97 2.21
N GLY A 120 -24.22 -11.57 1.33
CA GLY A 120 -23.68 -10.21 1.35
C GLY A 120 -22.59 -10.05 0.29
N PRO A 121 -22.32 -8.82 -0.14
CA PRO A 121 -21.41 -8.61 -1.27
C PRO A 121 -19.96 -9.03 -1.01
N LYS A 122 -19.57 -9.21 0.25
CA LYS A 122 -18.24 -9.71 0.59
C LYS A 122 -18.23 -11.19 0.95
N HIS A 123 -19.38 -11.84 0.92
CA HIS A 123 -19.47 -13.28 1.14
C HIS A 123 -18.97 -14.04 -0.10
N TRP A 124 -18.22 -15.11 0.13
CA TRP A 124 -17.67 -15.94 -0.93
C TRP A 124 -18.30 -17.33 -0.92
N PRO A 125 -19.51 -17.47 -1.47
CA PRO A 125 -20.11 -18.80 -1.57
C PRO A 125 -19.45 -19.63 -2.68
N PRO A 126 -19.69 -20.94 -2.70
CA PRO A 126 -19.12 -21.80 -3.77
C PRO A 126 -19.46 -21.34 -5.18
N SER A 127 -20.66 -20.79 -5.40
CA SER A 127 -21.04 -20.29 -6.73
C SER A 127 -20.11 -19.16 -7.17
N ARG A 128 -19.73 -18.26 -6.25
CA ARG A 128 -18.84 -17.15 -6.56
C ARG A 128 -17.43 -17.64 -6.88
N PHE A 129 -16.88 -18.53 -6.04
CA PHE A 129 -15.57 -19.13 -6.35
C PHE A 129 -15.57 -19.79 -7.70
N ASN A 130 -16.60 -20.59 -8.00
CA ASN A 130 -16.72 -21.32 -9.24
C ASN A 130 -16.76 -20.35 -10.44
N HIS A 131 -17.56 -19.29 -10.34
CA HIS A 131 -17.70 -18.33 -11.42
C HIS A 131 -16.40 -17.52 -11.65
N VAL A 132 -15.76 -17.07 -10.57
CA VAL A 132 -14.50 -16.32 -10.67
C VAL A 132 -13.40 -17.20 -11.28
N MET A 133 -13.31 -18.46 -10.87
CA MET A 133 -12.34 -19.38 -11.45
C MET A 133 -12.58 -19.58 -12.94
N LYS A 134 -13.86 -19.68 -13.36
CA LYS A 134 -14.19 -19.83 -14.78
C LYS A 134 -13.82 -18.56 -15.57
N LEU A 135 -14.04 -17.38 -14.99
CA LEU A 135 -13.65 -16.13 -15.65
C LEU A 135 -12.14 -15.99 -15.78
N ARG A 136 -11.39 -16.34 -14.73
CA ARG A 136 -9.94 -16.31 -14.80
C ARG A 136 -9.42 -17.32 -15.84
N GLN A 137 -10.06 -18.49 -15.90
CA GLN A 137 -9.71 -19.50 -16.91
C GLN A 137 -10.02 -19.01 -18.32
N ALA A 138 -11.12 -18.29 -18.49
CA ALA A 138 -11.47 -17.72 -19.80
C ALA A 138 -10.44 -16.70 -20.25
N ALA A 139 -9.93 -15.88 -19.32
CA ALA A 139 -8.88 -14.92 -19.63
C ALA A 139 -7.59 -15.61 -20.03
N LEU A 140 -7.21 -16.67 -19.31
CA LEU A 140 -6.03 -17.45 -19.62
C LEU A 140 -6.17 -18.13 -20.99
N LYS A 141 -7.33 -18.69 -21.27
CA LYS A 141 -7.63 -19.31 -22.55
C LYS A 141 -7.56 -18.29 -23.69
N ALA A 142 -8.12 -17.12 -23.49
CA ALA A 142 -8.07 -16.05 -24.49
C ALA A 142 -6.62 -15.66 -24.80
N ALA A 143 -5.79 -15.57 -23.77
CA ALA A 143 -4.38 -15.24 -23.97
C ALA A 143 -3.68 -16.31 -24.81
N ARG A 144 -3.98 -17.58 -24.57
CA ARG A 144 -3.38 -18.68 -25.32
C ARG A 144 -3.91 -18.73 -26.76
N GLU A 145 -5.22 -18.61 -26.95
CA GLU A 145 -5.86 -18.79 -28.26
C GLU A 145 -5.54 -17.67 -29.24
N ARG A 146 -5.45 -16.44 -28.78
CA ARG A 146 -5.15 -15.32 -29.67
C ARG A 146 -3.80 -15.44 -30.33
N TRP A 147 -2.82 -16.01 -29.66
CA TRP A 147 -1.51 -16.21 -30.24
C TRP A 147 -1.45 -17.46 -31.13
N ALA A 148 -2.22 -18.49 -30.80
CA ALA A 148 -2.31 -19.68 -31.62
C ALA A 148 -2.92 -19.37 -33.00
N ASP A 149 -3.95 -18.55 -33.04
CA ASP A 149 -4.57 -18.13 -34.31
C ASP A 149 -3.60 -17.40 -35.24
N TYR A 150 -2.78 -16.56 -34.67
CA TYR A 150 -1.78 -15.81 -35.45
C TYR A 150 -0.74 -16.74 -36.09
N ILE A 151 -0.40 -17.78 -35.40
CA ILE A 151 0.59 -18.77 -35.87
C ILE A 151 -0.04 -19.72 -36.91
N LEU A 152 -1.26 -20.09 -36.83
CA LEU A 152 -1.96 -20.93 -37.78
C LEU A 152 -2.06 -20.29 -39.15
N UNK A 153 -2.18 -19.18 -39.07
CA UNK A 153 -2.24 -18.43 -40.29
C UNK A 153 -0.95 -18.45 -41.05
N UNK A 154 -0.03 -18.47 -40.42
CA UNK A 154 1.26 -18.58 -41.00
C UNK A 154 1.54 -19.95 -41.50
N UNK A 155 0.98 -20.64 -40.95
CA UNK A 155 1.15 -21.98 -41.28
C UNK A 155 0.37 -22.36 -42.51
N UNK A 156 -0.60 -21.75 -42.66
CA UNK A 156 -1.41 -21.96 -43.85
C UNK A 156 -0.71 -21.46 -45.12
N UNK A 157 -0.10 -20.63 -45.00
CA UNK A 157 0.61 -20.10 -46.08
C UNK A 157 1.80 -20.98 -46.47
N UNK A 158 2.23 -21.56 -45.60
CA UNK A 158 3.31 -22.44 -45.84
C UNK A 158 2.88 -23.77 -46.46
N UNK A 159 1.78 -23.98 -46.20
CA UNK A 159 1.24 -25.15 -46.79
C UNK A 159 0.90 -25.00 -48.28
N UNK A 160 0.65 -24.05 -48.61
CA UNK A 160 0.39 -23.76 -50.01
C UNK A 160 1.69 -23.83 -50.82
N UNK A 161 2.64 -23.61 -50.26
CA UNK A 161 3.89 -23.70 -50.92
C UNK A 161 4.44 -25.11 -50.92
N UNK A 162 4.03 -25.76 -50.14
CA UNK A 162 4.47 -27.09 -50.02
C UNK A 162 3.89 -28.01 -51.05
N UNK A 163 2.88 -27.63 -51.45
CA UNK A 163 2.20 -28.36 -52.45
C UNK A 163 2.95 -28.37 -53.75
N UNK A 164 3.65 -27.49 -53.85
CA UNK A 164 4.35 -27.42 -55.06
C UNK A 164 5.62 -28.23 -55.05
N UNK A 165 5.96 -28.52 -54.11
CA UNK A 165 7.21 -29.19 -53.95
C UNK A 165 7.02 -30.61 -53.55
N UNK A 166 6.21 -30.98 -53.98
CA UNK A 166 5.91 -32.32 -53.69
C UNK A 166 6.93 -33.30 -54.10
N UNK A 167 7.65 -32.86 -54.89
CA UNK A 167 8.61 -33.77 -55.38
C UNK A 167 9.87 -33.86 -54.51
N UNK A 168 10.01 -33.15 -53.95
CA UNK A 168 11.13 -33.07 -53.06
C UNK A 168 10.67 -33.54 -51.73
N UNK A 169 9.77 -34.01 -51.91
CA UNK A 169 9.01 -34.41 -50.82
C UNK A 169 9.69 -35.10 -49.68
N UNK A 170 10.57 -35.78 -49.97
CA UNK A 170 11.18 -36.52 -48.92
C UNK A 170 12.18 -35.70 -48.12
N UNK A 171 12.71 -34.93 -48.73
CA UNK A 171 13.69 -34.11 -48.06
C UNK A 171 12.99 -32.92 -47.48
N UNK A 172 12.19 -32.60 -48.16
CA UNK A 172 11.45 -31.48 -47.75
C UNK A 172 10.48 -31.81 -46.60
N UNK A 173 10.14 -32.88 -46.67
CA UNK A 173 9.36 -33.33 -45.57
C UNK A 173 10.07 -33.22 -44.22
N UNK A 174 11.21 -33.48 -44.35
CA UNK A 174 11.99 -33.35 -43.14
C UNK A 174 12.23 -31.93 -42.81
N UNK A 175 12.38 -31.26 -43.74
CA UNK A 175 12.53 -29.85 -43.55
C UNK A 175 11.17 -29.20 -43.18
N UNK A 176 10.34 -29.69 -43.70
CA UNK A 176 9.04 -29.26 -43.39
C UNK A 176 8.65 -29.59 -41.97
N UNK A 177 9.01 -30.60 -41.66
CA UNK A 177 8.78 -31.02 -40.31
C UNK A 177 9.64 -30.24 -39.37
N UNK A 178 10.66 -30.00 -39.83
CA UNK A 178 11.53 -29.19 -39.06
C UNK A 178 11.01 -27.74 -39.04
N UNK A 179 10.58 -27.47 -40.02
CA UNK A 179 10.02 -26.19 -40.14
C UNK A 179 8.66 -26.07 -39.43
N UNK A 180 8.11 -27.03 -39.53
CA UNK A 180 6.91 -27.11 -38.74
C UNK A 180 7.18 -27.14 -37.28
N UNK A 181 8.11 -27.77 -37.05
CA UNK A 181 8.53 -27.83 -35.67
C UNK A 181 9.16 -26.54 -35.27
N UNK A 182 9.69 -26.01 -36.11
CA UNK A 182 10.22 -24.74 -35.91
C UNK A 182 9.11 -23.70 -35.84
N UNK A 183 8.30 -23.98 -36.59
CA UNK A 183 7.17 -23.14 -36.58
C UNK A 183 6.36 -23.32 -35.34
N UNK A 184 6.32 -24.37 -35.02
CA UNK A 184 5.64 -24.65 -33.80
C UNK A 184 6.41 -24.15 -32.62
N UNK A 185 7.48 -24.20 -32.81
CA UNK A 185 8.35 -23.68 -31.82
C UNK A 185 8.38 -22.16 -31.86
N UNK A 186 8.26 -21.79 -32.91
CA UNK A 186 8.15 -20.40 -33.11
C UNK A 186 6.76 -19.93 -32.68
N UNK A 187 6.08 -20.72 -32.89
CA UNK A 187 4.76 -20.50 -32.45
C UNK A 187 4.66 -20.37 -30.97
N UNK A 188 5.26 -20.96 -30.43
CA UNK A 188 5.29 -20.90 -29.01
C UNK A 188 6.00 -19.65 -28.55
N UNK A 189 6.63 -19.25 -29.29
CA UNK A 189 7.38 -18.10 -29.06
C UNK A 189 6.57 -16.82 -29.28
N UNK A 190 5.67 -17.02 -29.87
CA UNK A 190 4.89 -15.90 -30.15
C UNK A 190 3.72 -15.69 -29.19
N UNK A 191 3.71 -16.50 -28.43
CA UNK A 191 2.60 -16.34 -27.54
C UNK A 191 3.06 -15.73 -26.30
N UNK A 192 3.21 -14.87 -26.28
CA UNK A 192 3.60 -14.20 -25.18
C UNK A 192 2.37 -13.68 -24.57
N UNK A 193 1.96 -14.12 -24.04
CA UNK A 193 0.86 -13.70 -23.36
C UNK A 193 1.14 -13.79 -21.92
N UNK A 194 1.20 -12.92 -21.49
CA UNK A 194 1.28 -12.83 -20.10
C UNK A 194 -0.07 -12.52 -19.62
N UNK A 195 -0.30 -12.99 -18.82
CA UNK A 195 -1.49 -12.72 -18.18
C UNK A 195 -1.14 -12.04 -16.93
N UNK A 196 -1.34 -11.02 -16.93
CA UNK A 196 -1.30 -10.26 -15.76
C UNK A 196 -2.67 -10.24 -15.19
N UNK A 197 -2.80 -10.74 -14.27
CA UNK A 197 -3.94 -10.71 -13.50
C UNK A 197 -3.73 -9.68 -12.53
N VAL A 198 -4.42 -8.57 -12.70
CA VAL A 198 -4.39 -7.43 -11.75
C VAL A 198 -5.80 -7.25 -11.23
N ASP A 199 -5.98 -7.51 -9.97
CA ASP A 199 -7.28 -7.28 -9.32
C ASP A 199 -7.63 -5.80 -9.38
N SER A 200 -8.93 -5.51 -9.49
CA SER A 200 -9.40 -4.16 -9.82
C SER A 200 -9.26 -3.15 -8.67
N ASP A 201 -8.77 -3.57 -7.54
CA ASP A 201 -8.46 -2.68 -6.41
C ASP A 201 -6.96 -2.54 -6.16
N ASN A 202 -6.13 -3.15 -6.98
CA ASN A 202 -4.68 -3.05 -6.85
C ASN A 202 -4.17 -1.82 -7.62
N LEU A 203 -3.36 -1.00 -6.95
CA LEU A 203 -2.81 0.22 -7.55
C LEU A 203 -1.36 -0.03 -7.94
N LEU A 204 -1.09 -0.13 -9.24
CA LEU A 204 0.27 -0.33 -9.75
C LEU A 204 0.96 1.03 -9.86
N THR A 205 1.66 1.43 -8.82
CA THR A 205 2.29 2.75 -8.77
C THR A 205 3.63 2.81 -9.50
N ASN A 206 4.23 1.65 -9.78
CA ASN A 206 5.49 1.61 -10.52
C ASN A 206 5.20 1.35 -11.99
N PRO A 207 5.38 2.35 -12.87
CA PRO A 207 5.02 2.17 -14.28
C PRO A 207 5.92 1.17 -15.02
N ARG A 208 7.08 0.81 -14.47
CA ARG A 208 8.00 -0.16 -15.10
C ARG A 208 7.75 -1.60 -14.65
N VAL A 209 6.65 -1.86 -13.94
CA VAL A 209 6.43 -3.18 -13.32
C VAL A 209 6.50 -4.32 -14.33
N LEU A 210 5.92 -4.16 -15.53
CA LEU A 210 5.95 -5.23 -16.53
C LEU A 210 7.37 -5.57 -16.95
N ASN A 211 8.18 -4.57 -17.28
CA ASN A 211 9.57 -4.79 -17.68
C ASN A 211 10.40 -5.37 -16.54
N LEU A 212 10.16 -4.90 -15.32
CA LEU A 212 10.89 -5.41 -14.16
C LEU A 212 10.58 -6.89 -13.90
N LEU A 213 9.32 -7.27 -14.01
CA LEU A 213 8.93 -8.67 -13.81
C LEU A 213 9.43 -9.56 -14.95
N MET A 214 9.34 -9.10 -16.19
CA MET A 214 9.83 -9.86 -17.33
C MET A 214 11.32 -10.11 -17.24
N ALA A 215 12.08 -9.18 -16.68
CA ALA A 215 13.52 -9.31 -16.53
C ALA A 215 13.92 -10.44 -15.60
N GLU A 216 13.02 -10.92 -14.75
CA GLU A 216 13.32 -12.07 -13.88
C GLU A 216 13.38 -13.37 -14.64
N ASN A 217 12.76 -13.44 -15.81
CA ASN A 217 12.88 -14.58 -16.73
C ASN A 217 12.45 -15.90 -16.10
N VAL A 218 11.30 -15.89 -15.43
CA VAL A 218 10.70 -17.08 -14.82
C VAL A 218 9.27 -17.25 -15.32
N THR A 219 8.71 -18.44 -15.13
CA THR A 219 7.37 -18.74 -15.65
C THR A 219 6.28 -17.94 -14.97
N LEU A 220 6.37 -17.75 -13.65
CA LEU A 220 5.34 -17.08 -12.89
C LEU A 220 5.97 -16.23 -11.80
N VAL A 221 5.70 -14.92 -11.83
CA VAL A 221 6.29 -13.97 -10.89
C VAL A 221 5.28 -12.92 -10.49
N ALA A 222 5.25 -12.61 -9.20
CA ALA A 222 4.39 -11.56 -8.66
C ALA A 222 5.25 -10.42 -8.13
N PRO A 223 4.83 -9.17 -8.35
CA PRO A 223 5.43 -8.08 -7.60
C PRO A 223 4.87 -8.12 -6.18
N MET A 224 5.71 -7.89 -5.18
CA MET A 224 5.20 -7.80 -3.81
C MET A 224 4.38 -6.53 -3.68
N MET A 225 3.09 -6.68 -3.40
CA MET A 225 2.19 -5.55 -3.25
C MET A 225 2.14 -5.14 -1.78
N GLU A 226 1.99 -3.84 -1.54
CA GLU A 226 2.05 -3.28 -0.21
C GLU A 226 0.65 -3.05 0.34
N SER A 227 0.50 -3.29 1.63
CA SER A 227 -0.68 -2.88 2.37
C SER A 227 -0.22 -2.24 3.67
N ARG A 228 -1.14 -1.65 4.39
CA ARG A 228 -0.80 -1.06 5.67
C ARG A 228 -0.43 -2.10 6.72
N SER A 229 -0.92 -3.32 6.54
CA SER A 229 -0.64 -4.40 7.48
C SER A 229 0.49 -5.29 6.97
N LEU A 230 0.70 -6.41 7.61
CA LEU A 230 1.62 -7.42 7.13
C LEU A 230 1.05 -8.23 5.96
N TYR A 231 -0.17 -7.94 5.54
CA TYR A 231 -0.81 -8.63 4.41
C TYR A 231 -0.14 -8.24 3.09
N SER A 232 -0.04 -9.20 2.18
CA SER A 232 0.45 -8.97 0.83
C SER A 232 -0.17 -10.05 -0.10
N ASN A 233 0.34 -10.12 -1.33
CA ASN A 233 -0.22 -11.01 -2.35
C ASN A 233 0.56 -12.32 -2.49
N TYR A 234 1.13 -12.82 -1.40
CA TYR A 234 1.87 -14.08 -1.42
C TYR A 234 1.83 -14.73 -0.04
N TRP A 235 2.12 -16.03 -0.03
CA TRP A 235 2.32 -16.78 1.21
C TRP A 235 3.56 -17.64 1.08
N CYS A 236 4.32 -17.77 2.17
CA CYS A 236 5.56 -18.53 2.18
C CYS A 236 5.36 -19.98 2.59
N GLY A 237 4.16 -20.38 2.99
CA GLY A 237 3.89 -21.75 3.38
C GLY A 237 2.45 -22.14 3.20
N VAL A 238 2.24 -23.46 3.08
CA VAL A 238 0.91 -24.05 2.97
C VAL A 238 0.90 -25.30 3.85
N THR A 239 -0.17 -25.51 4.61
CA THR A 239 -0.32 -26.71 5.43
C THR A 239 -0.62 -27.92 4.55
N PRO A 240 -0.47 -29.14 5.07
CA PRO A 240 -0.87 -30.31 4.29
C PRO A 240 -2.34 -30.33 3.91
N GLN A 241 -3.18 -29.61 4.65
CA GLN A 241 -4.62 -29.52 4.38
C GLN A 241 -4.96 -28.40 3.41
N GLY A 242 -3.95 -27.65 2.92
CA GLY A 242 -4.15 -26.61 1.93
C GLY A 242 -4.45 -25.23 2.49
N TYR A 243 -4.18 -25.00 3.77
CA TYR A 243 -4.38 -23.65 4.35
C TYR A 243 -3.10 -22.86 4.30
N TYR A 244 -3.24 -21.55 4.21
CA TYR A 244 -2.12 -20.63 4.21
C TYR A 244 -1.38 -20.70 5.55
N LYS A 245 -0.07 -20.63 5.49
CA LYS A 245 0.76 -20.75 6.67
C LYS A 245 1.81 -19.64 6.67
N ARG A 246 1.90 -18.90 7.76
CA ARG A 246 3.00 -17.95 7.94
C ARG A 246 4.24 -18.72 8.40
N THR A 247 5.34 -18.47 7.72
CA THR A 247 6.63 -19.04 8.07
C THR A 247 7.56 -17.93 8.51
N PRO A 248 8.71 -18.28 9.15
CA PRO A 248 9.68 -17.24 9.54
C PRO A 248 10.22 -16.41 8.39
N ASP A 249 10.14 -16.91 7.16
CA ASP A 249 10.63 -16.17 5.99
C ASP A 249 9.70 -15.03 5.57
N TYR A 250 8.41 -15.10 5.93
CA TYR A 250 7.42 -14.16 5.41
C TYR A 250 7.72 -12.71 5.81
N GLN A 251 7.94 -12.47 7.10
CA GLN A 251 8.06 -11.12 7.61
C GLN A 251 9.33 -10.39 7.12
N PRO A 252 10.51 -11.04 7.08
CA PRO A 252 11.67 -10.35 6.51
C PRO A 252 11.51 -9.94 5.06
N ILE A 253 10.83 -10.75 4.25
CA ILE A 253 10.54 -10.41 2.85
C ILE A 253 9.53 -9.25 2.82
N ARG A 254 8.45 -9.36 3.59
CA ARG A 254 7.39 -8.34 3.59
C ARG A 254 7.91 -6.97 4.04
N GLU A 255 8.88 -6.94 4.94
CA GLU A 255 9.44 -5.71 5.50
C GLU A 255 10.71 -5.24 4.78
N TRP A 256 11.03 -5.81 3.63
CA TRP A 256 12.23 -5.46 2.84
C TRP A 256 13.54 -5.67 3.60
N LYS A 257 13.56 -6.52 4.61
CA LYS A 257 14.79 -6.90 5.29
C LYS A 257 15.60 -7.89 4.46
N ARG A 258 14.93 -8.60 3.56
CA ARG A 258 15.56 -9.43 2.54
C ARG A 258 15.03 -8.97 1.18
N LEU A 259 15.94 -8.67 0.25
CA LEU A 259 15.61 -8.18 -1.08
C LEU A 259 15.91 -9.24 -2.13
N GLY A 260 15.02 -9.39 -3.07
CA GLY A 260 15.23 -10.35 -4.16
C GLY A 260 13.93 -10.82 -4.76
N CYS A 261 14.01 -11.95 -5.47
CA CYS A 261 12.83 -12.70 -5.91
C CYS A 261 12.89 -14.07 -5.25
N PHE A 262 11.84 -14.43 -4.56
CA PHE A 262 11.85 -15.59 -3.66
C PHE A 262 10.84 -16.62 -4.13
N PRO A 263 11.22 -17.92 -4.13
CA PRO A 263 10.26 -18.98 -4.44
C PRO A 263 9.22 -19.09 -3.31
N VAL A 264 7.95 -19.11 -3.68
CA VAL A 264 6.87 -19.20 -2.72
C VAL A 264 5.82 -20.18 -3.24
N PRO A 265 5.04 -20.82 -2.34
CA PRO A 265 4.02 -21.75 -2.79
C PRO A 265 2.76 -21.10 -3.32
N MET A 266 2.57 -19.80 -3.13
CA MET A 266 1.33 -19.15 -3.55
C MET A 266 1.53 -17.66 -3.77
N VAL A 267 1.05 -17.17 -4.92
CA VAL A 267 0.87 -15.74 -5.19
C VAL A 267 -0.54 -15.51 -5.69
N HIS A 268 -1.05 -14.29 -5.54
CA HIS A 268 -2.40 -13.94 -5.99
C HIS A 268 -2.49 -12.43 -6.28
N SER A 269 -3.66 -11.99 -6.68
CA SER A 269 -4.04 -10.60 -6.95
C SER A 269 -3.34 -10.01 -8.17
N THR A 270 -2.04 -9.89 -8.15
CA THR A 270 -1.25 -9.37 -9.27
C THR A 270 -0.06 -10.28 -9.51
N PHE A 271 0.04 -10.82 -10.70
CA PHE A 271 1.18 -11.63 -11.10
C PHE A 271 1.28 -11.70 -12.62
N LEU A 272 2.48 -11.98 -13.10
CA LEU A 272 2.78 -12.12 -14.51
C LEU A 272 3.09 -13.58 -14.82
N LEU A 273 2.43 -14.11 -15.84
CA LEU A 273 2.60 -15.49 -16.27
C LEU A 273 3.16 -15.51 -17.68
N ASP A 274 4.29 -16.22 -17.86
CA ASP A 274 4.94 -16.35 -19.17
C ASP A 274 4.36 -17.54 -19.91
N LEU A 275 3.46 -17.29 -20.81
CA LEU A 275 2.78 -18.35 -21.58
C LEU A 275 3.63 -18.92 -22.69
N ARG A 276 4.82 -18.34 -22.96
CA ARG A 276 5.75 -18.89 -23.93
C ARG A 276 6.40 -20.19 -23.46
N ARG A 277 6.33 -20.50 -22.17
CA ARG A 277 6.96 -21.67 -21.60
C ARG A 277 6.02 -22.86 -21.61
N GLU A 278 6.53 -24.01 -21.97
CA GLU A 278 5.72 -25.22 -22.12
C GLU A 278 5.01 -25.61 -20.82
N SER A 279 5.71 -25.47 -19.71
CA SER A 279 5.15 -25.84 -18.40
C SER A 279 3.90 -25.01 -18.07
N SER A 280 3.80 -23.78 -18.60
CA SER A 280 2.65 -22.93 -18.34
C SER A 280 1.37 -23.47 -18.97
N GLN A 281 1.47 -24.35 -19.96
CA GLN A 281 0.30 -24.89 -20.63
C GLN A 281 -0.57 -25.76 -19.72
N GLN A 282 0.02 -26.27 -18.64
CA GLN A 282 -0.70 -27.12 -17.70
C GLN A 282 -1.37 -26.32 -16.57
N LEU A 283 -1.10 -25.02 -16.48
CA LEU A 283 -1.71 -24.19 -15.47
C LEU A 283 -3.18 -23.97 -15.75
N ALA A 284 -4.00 -24.02 -14.72
CA ALA A 284 -5.44 -23.84 -14.85
C ALA A 284 -6.05 -23.26 -13.58
N PHE A 285 -6.98 -22.30 -13.78
CA PHE A 285 -7.86 -21.85 -12.71
C PHE A 285 -9.09 -22.75 -12.60
N TYR A 286 -9.54 -23.33 -13.72
CA TYR A 286 -10.72 -24.18 -13.77
C TYR A 286 -10.62 -25.11 -14.96
N PRO A 287 -11.01 -26.41 -14.82
CA PRO A 287 -11.47 -27.05 -13.58
C PRO A 287 -10.32 -27.32 -12.61
N PRO A 288 -10.61 -27.54 -11.35
CA PRO A 288 -9.55 -27.94 -10.43
C PRO A 288 -8.86 -29.22 -10.91
N HIS A 289 -7.58 -29.34 -10.57
CA HIS A 289 -6.80 -30.53 -10.91
C HIS A 289 -7.53 -31.76 -10.36
N PRO A 290 -7.52 -32.92 -11.10
CA PRO A 290 -8.23 -34.12 -10.62
C PRO A 290 -7.83 -34.57 -9.22
N ASP A 291 -6.60 -34.35 -8.83
CA ASP A 291 -6.10 -34.72 -7.50
C ASP A 291 -6.32 -33.66 -6.43
N TYR A 292 -7.00 -32.55 -6.78
CA TYR A 292 -7.22 -31.43 -5.85
C TYR A 292 -8.23 -31.83 -4.76
N SER A 293 -7.78 -31.76 -3.50
CA SER A 293 -8.62 -32.14 -2.36
C SER A 293 -8.63 -31.07 -1.27
N TRP A 294 -8.03 -29.91 -1.54
CA TRP A 294 -7.96 -28.82 -0.58
C TRP A 294 -9.26 -28.02 -0.57
N ALA A 295 -9.33 -26.97 0.26
CA ALA A 295 -10.49 -26.11 0.34
C ALA A 295 -10.80 -25.46 -1.01
N PHE A 296 -12.08 -25.25 -1.30
CA PHE A 296 -12.54 -24.69 -2.57
C PHE A 296 -12.31 -23.18 -2.56
N ASP A 297 -11.20 -22.78 -3.14
CA ASP A 297 -10.71 -21.41 -3.11
C ASP A 297 -9.92 -21.16 -4.39
N ASP A 298 -10.21 -20.09 -5.10
CA ASP A 298 -9.63 -19.84 -6.42
C ASP A 298 -8.11 -19.69 -6.37
N ILE A 299 -7.60 -19.09 -5.30
CA ILE A 299 -6.15 -18.91 -5.13
C ILE A 299 -5.47 -20.27 -4.93
N MET A 300 -6.06 -21.09 -4.07
CA MET A 300 -5.48 -22.40 -3.76
C MET A 300 -5.57 -23.36 -4.93
N VAL A 301 -6.69 -23.31 -5.69
CA VAL A 301 -6.84 -24.17 -6.87
C VAL A 301 -5.73 -23.86 -7.88
N PHE A 302 -5.46 -22.60 -8.13
CA PHE A 302 -4.41 -22.20 -9.07
C PHE A 302 -3.01 -22.58 -8.54
N ALA A 303 -2.76 -22.36 -7.24
CA ALA A 303 -1.48 -22.71 -6.64
C ALA A 303 -1.22 -24.21 -6.73
N PHE A 304 -2.25 -25.02 -6.50
CA PHE A 304 -2.13 -26.48 -6.64
C PHE A 304 -1.83 -26.87 -8.09
N SER A 305 -2.50 -26.22 -9.05
CA SER A 305 -2.25 -26.45 -10.48
C SER A 305 -0.78 -26.15 -10.82
N ALA A 306 -0.24 -25.05 -10.31
CA ALA A 306 1.16 -24.70 -10.55
C ALA A 306 2.10 -25.75 -9.97
N ARG A 307 1.80 -26.22 -8.75
CA ARG A 307 2.60 -27.25 -8.12
C ARG A 307 2.59 -28.55 -8.93
N GLN A 308 1.43 -28.97 -9.42
CA GLN A 308 1.33 -30.20 -10.22
C GLN A 308 2.02 -30.06 -11.58
N ALA A 309 2.01 -28.83 -12.13
CA ALA A 309 2.69 -28.57 -13.41
C ALA A 309 4.20 -28.39 -13.26
N GLY A 310 4.72 -28.40 -12.03
CA GLY A 310 6.14 -28.16 -11.79
C GLY A 310 6.54 -26.71 -12.00
N VAL A 311 5.59 -25.79 -11.92
CA VAL A 311 5.85 -24.34 -12.10
C VAL A 311 6.08 -23.73 -10.72
N GLN A 312 7.28 -23.19 -10.52
CA GLN A 312 7.59 -22.46 -9.29
C GLN A 312 7.07 -21.04 -9.38
N MET A 313 6.33 -20.63 -8.36
CA MET A 313 5.90 -19.24 -8.21
C MET A 313 6.97 -18.42 -7.49
N TYR A 314 7.12 -17.15 -7.86
CA TYR A 314 8.07 -16.23 -7.24
C TYR A 314 7.37 -14.94 -6.85
N VAL A 315 7.82 -14.36 -5.73
CA VAL A 315 7.45 -13.00 -5.35
C VAL A 315 8.72 -12.15 -5.32
N CYS A 316 8.65 -10.96 -5.93
CA CYS A 316 9.81 -10.04 -6.01
C CYS A 316 9.54 -8.80 -5.19
N ASN A 317 10.56 -8.38 -4.40
CA ASN A 317 10.49 -7.14 -3.64
C ASN A 317 11.71 -6.25 -3.87
N LYS A 318 12.38 -6.37 -5.02
CA LYS A 318 13.53 -5.55 -5.36
C LYS A 318 13.17 -4.08 -5.49
N GLU A 319 11.92 -3.78 -5.78
CA GLU A 319 11.39 -2.43 -5.96
C GLU A 319 10.05 -2.33 -5.23
N HIS A 320 9.54 -1.11 -5.15
CA HIS A 320 8.15 -0.88 -4.75
C HIS A 320 7.31 -0.89 -6.02
N TYR A 321 6.27 -1.72 -6.06
CA TYR A 321 5.51 -1.95 -7.29
C TYR A 321 4.10 -1.41 -7.23
N GLY A 322 3.47 -1.46 -6.05
CA GLY A 322 2.11 -1.01 -5.92
C GLY A 322 1.49 -1.41 -4.59
N PHE A 323 0.20 -1.16 -4.48
CA PHE A 323 -0.55 -1.31 -3.23
C PHE A 323 -1.79 -2.16 -3.45
N LEU A 324 -2.21 -2.87 -2.40
CA LEU A 324 -3.48 -3.58 -2.39
C LEU A 324 -4.17 -3.35 -1.05
N PRO A 325 -5.52 -3.33 -1.03
CA PRO A 325 -6.22 -3.22 0.25
C PRO A 325 -6.20 -4.54 1.01
N VAL A 326 -6.37 -4.45 2.32
CA VAL A 326 -6.50 -5.63 3.17
C VAL A 326 -7.87 -6.25 2.92
N PRO A 327 -7.99 -7.58 2.81
CA PRO A 327 -9.28 -8.21 2.58
C PRO A 327 -10.28 -7.91 3.70
N LEU A 328 -11.53 -7.84 3.32
CA LEU A 328 -12.63 -7.56 4.25
C LEU A 328 -13.30 -8.86 4.70
N LYS A 329 -13.91 -8.80 5.85
CA LYS A 329 -14.66 -9.93 6.38
C LYS A 329 -15.99 -10.10 5.64
N ALA A 330 -16.51 -11.31 5.64
CA ALA A 330 -17.71 -11.65 4.85
C ALA A 330 -18.94 -10.83 5.22
N GLN A 331 -19.04 -10.38 6.47
CA GLN A 331 -20.17 -9.59 6.93
C GLN A 331 -20.06 -8.10 6.59
N GLN A 332 -18.93 -7.66 6.04
CA GLN A 332 -18.76 -6.26 5.67
C GLN A 332 -19.40 -5.98 4.31
N ASN A 333 -19.57 -4.70 3.99
CA ASN A 333 -20.35 -4.30 2.83
C ASN A 333 -19.48 -3.50 1.83
N VAL A 334 -20.11 -2.98 0.78
CA VAL A 334 -19.40 -2.25 -0.28
C VAL A 334 -18.88 -0.91 0.24
N GLU A 335 -19.57 -0.30 1.19
CA GLU A 335 -19.09 0.95 1.82
C GLU A 335 -17.80 0.70 2.60
N ASP A 336 -17.74 -0.43 3.32
CA ASP A 336 -16.50 -0.82 4.01
C ASP A 336 -15.36 -1.03 3.03
N GLU A 337 -15.66 -1.61 1.86
CA GLU A 337 -14.66 -1.80 0.81
C GLU A 337 -14.17 -0.47 0.26
N THR A 338 -15.11 0.46 0.04
CA THR A 338 -14.77 1.80 -0.42
C THR A 338 -13.84 2.49 0.57
N GLU A 339 -14.17 2.43 1.85
CA GLU A 339 -13.32 3.03 2.90
C GLU A 339 -11.94 2.38 2.96
N SER A 340 -11.89 1.06 2.81
CA SER A 340 -10.62 0.33 2.79
C SER A 340 -9.77 0.75 1.59
N PHE A 341 -10.37 0.87 0.43
CA PHE A 341 -9.65 1.34 -0.76
C PHE A 341 -9.18 2.78 -0.60
N ILE A 342 -10.04 3.66 -0.07
CA ILE A 342 -9.67 5.07 0.16
C ILE A 342 -8.45 5.14 1.08
N HIS A 343 -8.42 4.31 2.11
CA HIS A 343 -7.26 4.27 3.00
C HIS A 343 -6.00 3.80 2.26
N THR A 344 -6.12 2.75 1.46
CA THR A 344 -4.99 2.25 0.65
C THR A 344 -4.50 3.33 -0.30
N PHE A 345 -5.42 4.03 -0.97
CA PHE A 345 -5.11 5.12 -1.87
C PHE A 345 -4.38 6.26 -1.14
N SER A 346 -4.87 6.64 0.04
CA SER A 346 -4.23 7.70 0.81
C SER A 346 -2.81 7.33 1.24
N GLU A 347 -2.59 6.07 1.59
CA GLU A 347 -1.24 5.58 1.92
C GLU A 347 -0.33 5.60 0.69
N ALA A 348 -0.85 5.20 -0.46
CA ALA A 348 -0.07 5.21 -1.70
C ALA A 348 0.32 6.64 -2.11
N LEU A 349 -0.55 7.61 -1.86
CA LEU A 349 -0.28 9.01 -2.20
C LEU A 349 0.90 9.61 -1.41
N ILE A 350 1.28 9.02 -0.28
CA ILE A 350 2.40 9.55 0.52
C ILE A 350 3.69 9.55 -0.31
N GLU A 351 3.92 8.50 -1.10
CA GLU A 351 5.15 8.35 -1.88
C GLU A 351 4.96 8.48 -3.39
N HIS A 352 3.73 8.48 -3.87
CA HIS A 352 3.43 8.42 -5.30
C HIS A 352 2.36 9.42 -5.68
N ASP A 353 2.48 9.97 -6.88
CA ASP A 353 1.43 10.83 -7.44
C ASP A 353 0.52 9.96 -8.31
N ILE A 354 -0.72 9.80 -7.91
CA ILE A 354 -1.69 8.92 -8.57
C ILE A 354 -2.82 9.76 -9.11
N GLU A 355 -3.04 9.66 -10.43
CA GLU A 355 -4.10 10.39 -11.12
C GLU A 355 -5.14 9.41 -11.64
N PRO A 356 -6.42 9.77 -11.58
CA PRO A 356 -7.44 8.91 -12.15
C PRO A 356 -7.39 8.94 -13.67
N SER A 357 -7.97 7.91 -14.30
CA SER A 357 -8.13 7.89 -15.75
C SER A 357 -9.05 9.04 -16.18
N PRO A 358 -8.66 9.83 -17.19
CA PRO A 358 -9.56 10.88 -17.69
C PRO A 358 -10.71 10.31 -18.54
N TYR A 359 -10.73 9.01 -18.81
CA TYR A 359 -11.71 8.37 -19.65
C TYR A 359 -12.78 7.61 -18.86
N VAL A 360 -12.79 7.79 -17.55
CA VAL A 360 -13.77 7.15 -16.67
C VAL A 360 -14.44 8.24 -15.84
N TYR A 361 -15.76 8.32 -15.96
CA TYR A 361 -16.52 9.27 -15.13
C TYR A 361 -16.93 8.59 -13.84
N ALA A 362 -16.51 9.16 -12.72
CA ALA A 362 -16.95 8.77 -11.39
C ALA A 362 -17.76 9.93 -10.82
N PRO A 363 -19.00 9.69 -10.37
CA PRO A 363 -19.77 10.78 -9.76
C PRO A 363 -18.99 11.36 -8.59
N PRO A 364 -18.85 12.69 -8.50
CA PRO A 364 -18.10 13.28 -7.38
C PRO A 364 -18.82 13.06 -6.07
N VAL A 365 -18.06 12.78 -5.03
CA VAL A 365 -18.58 12.72 -3.67
C VAL A 365 -18.72 14.15 -3.18
N PRO A 366 -19.92 14.60 -2.77
CA PRO A 366 -20.06 15.99 -2.28
C PRO A 366 -19.24 16.15 -0.99
N PRO A 367 -18.32 17.11 -0.95
CA PRO A 367 -17.51 17.29 0.26
C PRO A 367 -18.29 17.99 1.37
N ASP A 368 -17.97 17.62 2.61
CA ASP A 368 -18.55 18.26 3.77
C ASP A 368 -17.46 18.51 4.82
N THR A 369 -17.83 19.00 5.98
CA THR A 369 -16.87 19.33 7.05
C THR A 369 -17.11 18.49 8.30
N MET A 370 -17.79 17.36 8.19
CA MET A 370 -18.02 16.44 9.31
C MET A 370 -18.69 17.08 10.51
N GLY A 371 -19.47 18.13 10.29
CA GLY A 371 -20.10 18.86 11.39
C GLY A 371 -19.26 19.96 11.99
N PHE A 372 -18.00 20.10 11.61
CA PHE A 372 -17.19 21.26 11.98
C PHE A 372 -17.59 22.44 11.12
N ASP A 373 -17.42 23.65 11.67
CA ASP A 373 -17.69 24.86 10.88
C ASP A 373 -16.68 25.01 9.75
N GLU A 374 -15.42 24.65 10.00
CA GLU A 374 -14.35 24.62 9.02
C GLU A 374 -13.40 23.46 9.33
N ILE A 375 -12.76 22.95 8.29
CA ILE A 375 -11.58 22.09 8.43
C ILE A 375 -10.42 22.88 7.81
N PHE A 376 -9.53 23.36 8.67
CA PHE A 376 -8.39 24.16 8.22
C PHE A 376 -7.19 23.24 7.95
N LEU A 377 -6.56 23.43 6.80
CA LEU A 377 -5.34 22.71 6.43
C LEU A 377 -4.21 23.71 6.34
N ILE A 378 -3.23 23.59 7.22
CA ILE A 378 -2.04 24.45 7.25
C ILE A 378 -1.00 23.89 6.28
N ASN A 379 -0.56 24.70 5.33
CA ASN A 379 0.41 24.26 4.33
C ASN A 379 1.31 25.42 3.92
N LEU A 380 2.63 25.16 3.86
CA LEU A 380 3.60 26.10 3.31
C LEU A 380 3.42 26.19 1.79
N LYS A 381 3.36 27.40 1.25
CA LYS A 381 3.18 27.58 -0.19
C LYS A 381 4.22 26.87 -1.04
N ARG A 382 5.45 26.80 -0.54
CA ARG A 382 6.53 26.11 -1.27
C ARG A 382 6.41 24.58 -1.24
N ARG A 383 5.56 24.02 -0.39
CA ARG A 383 5.36 22.57 -0.30
C ARG A 383 4.12 22.16 -1.10
N LEU A 384 4.21 22.35 -2.41
CA LEU A 384 3.12 21.96 -3.33
C LEU A 384 2.87 20.45 -3.33
N ASP A 385 3.92 19.67 -3.12
CA ASP A 385 3.82 18.23 -3.01
C ASP A 385 2.86 17.83 -1.89
N ARG A 386 3.05 18.41 -0.70
CA ARG A 386 2.20 18.12 0.46
C ARG A 386 0.77 18.63 0.23
N ARG A 387 0.64 19.83 -0.35
CA ARG A 387 -0.68 20.41 -0.64
C ARG A 387 -1.49 19.49 -1.55
N THR A 388 -0.89 19.06 -2.66
CA THR A 388 -1.55 18.21 -3.65
C THR A 388 -1.99 16.90 -3.01
N ARG A 389 -1.09 16.26 -2.27
CA ARG A 389 -1.39 15.00 -1.61
C ARG A 389 -2.54 15.13 -0.62
N MET A 390 -2.47 16.16 0.25
CA MET A 390 -3.50 16.32 1.28
C MET A 390 -4.86 16.64 0.67
N LEU A 391 -4.89 17.48 -0.36
CA LEU A 391 -6.16 17.81 -1.01
C LEU A 391 -6.76 16.61 -1.71
N LYS A 392 -5.94 15.80 -2.38
CA LYS A 392 -6.42 14.56 -3.01
C LYS A 392 -6.96 13.57 -1.96
N THR A 393 -6.23 13.42 -0.86
CA THR A 393 -6.63 12.51 0.22
C THR A 393 -7.96 12.97 0.82
N MET A 394 -8.08 14.25 1.14
CA MET A 394 -9.29 14.77 1.75
C MET A 394 -10.48 14.71 0.80
N ALA A 395 -10.26 15.00 -0.49
CA ALA A 395 -11.32 14.89 -1.49
C ALA A 395 -11.82 13.45 -1.61
N SER A 396 -10.92 12.47 -1.55
CA SER A 396 -11.29 11.06 -1.62
C SER A 396 -12.17 10.64 -0.45
N MET A 397 -12.00 11.28 0.70
CA MET A 397 -12.81 11.01 1.90
C MET A 397 -14.09 11.86 1.96
N GLY A 398 -14.31 12.71 0.96
CA GLY A 398 -15.45 13.60 0.97
C GLY A 398 -15.32 14.73 1.99
N LEU A 399 -14.12 15.25 2.19
CA LEU A 399 -13.87 16.32 3.15
C LEU A 399 -13.50 17.60 2.44
N ARG A 400 -14.10 18.71 2.87
CA ARG A 400 -13.81 20.05 2.33
C ARG A 400 -12.79 20.74 3.22
N ALA A 401 -11.62 21.04 2.66
CA ALA A 401 -10.54 21.71 3.36
C ALA A 401 -10.52 23.19 3.01
N SER A 402 -10.30 24.03 4.03
CA SER A 402 -9.98 25.45 3.86
C SER A 402 -8.48 25.60 4.04
N LEU A 403 -7.77 25.94 2.96
CA LEU A 403 -6.33 26.11 3.00
C LEU A 403 -5.93 27.34 3.78
N ILE A 404 -4.97 27.18 4.69
CA ILE A 404 -4.34 28.28 5.41
C ILE A 404 -2.87 28.29 4.97
N ASP A 405 -2.44 29.36 4.36
CA ASP A 405 -1.03 29.52 4.01
C ASP A 405 -0.21 29.65 5.28
N ALA A 406 0.67 28.69 5.52
CA ALA A 406 1.52 28.70 6.71
C ALA A 406 2.51 29.86 6.62
N VAL A 407 2.85 30.40 7.78
CA VAL A 407 3.91 31.42 7.88
C VAL A 407 5.25 30.70 7.71
N ASP A 408 6.00 31.07 6.68
CA ASP A 408 7.31 30.46 6.44
C ASP A 408 8.33 31.12 7.36
N GLY A 409 8.74 30.38 8.39
CA GLY A 409 9.71 30.87 9.36
C GLY A 409 11.05 31.24 8.73
N LYS A 410 11.44 30.56 7.65
CA LYS A 410 12.70 30.87 6.95
C LYS A 410 12.68 32.26 6.33
N ALA A 411 11.52 32.80 6.03
CA ALA A 411 11.37 34.13 5.45
C ALA A 411 11.27 35.24 6.48
N LEU A 412 11.19 34.90 7.77
CA LEU A 412 11.08 35.90 8.83
C LEU A 412 12.44 36.49 9.18
N ASN A 413 12.46 37.81 9.45
CA ASN A 413 13.65 38.47 9.94
C ASN A 413 13.36 39.12 11.30
N THR A 414 14.41 39.60 11.96
CA THR A 414 14.31 40.16 13.30
C THR A 414 13.39 41.35 13.36
N SER A 415 13.43 42.21 12.34
CA SER A 415 12.53 43.38 12.28
C SER A 415 11.07 43.00 12.26
N GLN A 416 10.72 41.98 11.50
CA GLN A 416 9.34 41.51 11.41
C GLN A 416 8.88 40.92 12.75
N LEU A 417 9.75 40.19 13.45
CA LEU A 417 9.40 39.63 14.75
C LEU A 417 9.21 40.72 15.79
N GLN A 418 10.06 41.77 15.77
CA GLN A 418 9.92 42.91 16.66
C GLN A 418 8.62 43.64 16.40
N ALA A 419 8.27 43.81 15.12
CA ALA A 419 7.02 44.49 14.75
C ALA A 419 5.79 43.75 15.25
N LEU A 420 5.86 42.41 15.31
CA LEU A 420 4.77 41.57 15.83
C LEU A 420 4.78 41.47 17.36
N GLY A 421 5.83 41.98 18.01
CA GLY A 421 5.97 41.88 19.47
C GLY A 421 6.35 40.50 19.94
N ILE A 422 7.06 39.71 19.11
CA ILE A 422 7.39 38.33 19.43
C ILE A 422 8.69 38.28 20.25
N GLU A 423 8.61 37.69 21.42
CA GLU A 423 9.76 37.45 22.29
C GLU A 423 9.70 35.99 22.77
N MET A 424 10.87 35.37 22.87
CA MET A 424 10.98 34.00 23.37
C MET A 424 10.66 33.96 24.88
N LEU A 425 9.99 32.88 25.30
CA LEU A 425 9.76 32.62 26.72
C LEU A 425 11.10 32.64 27.47
N PRO A 426 11.21 33.42 28.57
CA PRO A 426 12.46 33.44 29.30
C PRO A 426 12.88 32.05 29.76
N GLY A 427 14.12 31.71 29.47
CA GLY A 427 14.69 30.42 29.87
C GLY A 427 14.31 29.23 29.03
N TYR A 428 13.56 29.45 27.92
CA TYR A 428 13.18 28.33 27.08
C TYR A 428 14.40 27.69 26.41
N LYS A 429 14.45 26.38 26.48
CA LYS A 429 15.40 25.57 25.73
C LYS A 429 14.72 24.28 25.28
N ASP A 430 15.01 23.89 24.06
CA ASP A 430 14.48 22.65 23.50
C ASP A 430 14.88 21.48 24.41
N PRO A 431 13.94 20.64 24.80
CA PRO A 431 14.25 19.58 25.78
C PRO A 431 15.18 18.49 25.27
N TYR A 432 15.35 18.40 23.94
CA TYR A 432 16.21 17.36 23.36
C TYR A 432 17.59 17.88 23.00
N SER A 433 17.66 19.05 22.39
CA SER A 433 18.91 19.60 21.88
C SER A 433 19.46 20.72 22.75
N GLY A 434 18.62 21.32 23.61
CA GLY A 434 19.00 22.47 24.41
C GLY A 434 19.08 23.78 23.65
N ARG A 435 18.67 23.79 22.39
CA ARG A 435 18.72 24.98 21.56
C ARG A 435 17.56 25.94 21.84
N VAL A 436 17.73 27.18 21.40
CA VAL A 436 16.69 28.20 21.54
C VAL A 436 15.60 27.99 20.47
N LEU A 437 14.54 28.79 20.59
CA LEU A 437 13.41 28.78 19.67
C LEU A 437 13.87 29.07 18.23
N THR A 438 13.43 28.25 17.27
CA THR A 438 13.80 28.44 15.85
C THR A 438 12.79 29.31 15.13
N ARG A 439 13.23 29.86 13.99
CA ARG A 439 12.32 30.64 13.12
C ARG A 439 11.18 29.76 12.57
N GLY A 440 11.50 28.49 12.27
CA GLY A 440 10.46 27.56 11.83
C GLY A 440 9.40 27.32 12.89
N GLU A 441 9.83 27.18 14.15
CA GLU A 441 8.89 27.03 15.26
C GLU A 441 8.03 28.28 15.45
N ILE A 442 8.62 29.48 15.25
CA ILE A 442 7.86 30.73 15.30
C ILE A 442 6.83 30.74 14.17
N GLY A 443 7.24 30.38 12.95
CA GLY A 443 6.31 30.30 11.82
C GLY A 443 5.17 29.34 12.06
N CYS A 444 5.47 28.20 12.64
CA CYS A 444 4.46 27.21 13.02
C CYS A 444 3.48 27.80 14.03
N PHE A 445 4.00 28.46 15.08
CA PHE A 445 3.15 29.10 16.09
C PHE A 445 2.22 30.15 15.43
N LEU A 446 2.80 30.99 14.59
CA LEU A 446 2.02 32.04 13.93
C LEU A 446 0.94 31.45 13.03
N SER A 447 1.22 30.34 12.40
CA SER A 447 0.24 29.68 11.53
C SER A 447 -0.97 29.20 12.35
N HIS A 448 -0.73 28.53 13.47
CA HIS A 448 -1.81 28.09 14.35
C HIS A 448 -2.53 29.28 14.97
N HIS A 449 -1.79 30.29 15.42
CA HIS A 449 -2.35 31.50 16.02
C HIS A 449 -3.30 32.20 15.05
N SER A 450 -2.96 32.26 13.77
CA SER A 450 -3.81 32.90 12.77
C SER A 450 -5.17 32.20 12.67
N ILE A 451 -5.18 30.88 12.85
CA ILE A 451 -6.43 30.11 12.85
C ILE A 451 -7.25 30.45 14.10
N TRP A 452 -6.60 30.51 15.28
CA TRP A 452 -7.31 30.86 16.50
C TRP A 452 -7.98 32.25 16.38
N LYS A 453 -7.26 33.20 15.76
CA LYS A 453 -7.82 34.52 15.47
C LYS A 453 -9.03 34.43 14.55
N LEU A 454 -8.92 33.64 13.47
CA LEU A 454 -10.04 33.45 12.54
C LEU A 454 -11.27 32.89 13.25
N VAL A 455 -11.07 31.90 14.12
CA VAL A 455 -12.16 31.27 14.86
C VAL A 455 -12.91 32.31 15.67
N VAL A 456 -12.17 33.16 16.40
CA VAL A 456 -12.77 34.19 17.23
C VAL A 456 -13.42 35.27 16.37
N GLU A 457 -12.72 35.78 15.34
CA GLU A 457 -13.22 36.86 14.48
C GLU A 457 -14.50 36.46 13.74
N ARG A 458 -14.58 35.20 13.28
CA ARG A 458 -15.73 34.70 12.54
C ARG A 458 -16.79 34.05 13.44
N GLY A 459 -16.50 33.89 14.72
CA GLY A 459 -17.43 33.30 15.66
C GLY A 459 -17.69 31.83 15.39
N LEU A 460 -16.68 31.07 14.91
CA LEU A 460 -16.84 29.66 14.60
C LEU A 460 -16.96 28.84 15.89
N GLN A 461 -17.94 27.98 15.95
CA GLN A 461 -18.19 27.23 17.18
C GLN A 461 -17.23 26.08 17.39
N LYS A 462 -16.87 25.34 16.32
CA LYS A 462 -15.87 24.30 16.38
C LYS A 462 -15.22 24.11 15.03
N VAL A 463 -13.89 23.92 15.04
CA VAL A 463 -13.11 23.71 13.84
C VAL A 463 -12.18 22.53 14.02
N LEU A 464 -11.75 21.95 12.91
CA LEU A 464 -10.69 20.94 12.89
C LEU A 464 -9.48 21.56 12.21
N VAL A 465 -8.31 21.41 12.82
CA VAL A 465 -7.05 21.97 12.30
C VAL A 465 -6.13 20.79 11.96
N LEU A 466 -5.62 20.78 10.73
CA LEU A 466 -4.72 19.74 10.24
C LEU A 466 -3.44 20.37 9.73
N GLU A 467 -2.32 19.75 10.05
CA GLU A 467 -1.05 20.03 9.37
C GLU A 467 -0.95 19.15 8.11
N ASP A 468 -0.05 19.52 7.21
CA ASP A 468 0.01 18.89 5.88
C ASP A 468 0.92 17.65 5.81
N ASP A 469 1.40 17.17 6.94
CA ASP A 469 2.34 16.05 7.00
C ASP A 469 1.76 14.91 7.82
N VAL A 470 0.54 14.50 7.48
CA VAL A 470 -0.19 13.51 8.28
C VAL A 470 -0.66 12.36 7.40
N ARG A 471 -0.77 11.18 8.02
CA ARG A 471 -1.42 10.02 7.43
C ARG A 471 -2.64 9.66 8.27
N PHE A 472 -3.68 9.19 7.59
CA PHE A 472 -5.00 8.96 8.19
C PHE A 472 -5.16 7.48 8.53
N GLU A 473 -5.82 7.21 9.65
CA GLU A 473 -6.21 5.85 10.01
C GLU A 473 -7.44 5.42 9.19
N PRO A 474 -7.64 4.09 9.02
CA PRO A 474 -8.82 3.63 8.29
C PRO A 474 -10.12 4.14 8.92
N ARG A 475 -11.07 4.45 8.08
CA ARG A 475 -12.40 4.96 8.48
C ARG A 475 -12.31 6.24 9.30
N PHE A 476 -11.36 7.10 8.95
CA PHE A 476 -11.12 8.34 9.69
C PHE A 476 -12.40 9.16 9.87
N LYS A 477 -13.12 9.41 8.76
CA LYS A 477 -14.30 10.27 8.79
C LYS A 477 -15.38 9.68 9.69
N ARG A 478 -15.69 8.40 9.50
CA ARG A 478 -16.73 7.71 10.29
C ARG A 478 -16.39 7.70 11.78
N ARG A 479 -15.14 7.39 12.09
CA ARG A 479 -14.70 7.27 13.48
C ARG A 479 -14.70 8.61 14.20
N LEU A 480 -14.20 9.67 13.56
CA LEU A 480 -14.21 11.00 14.18
C LEU A 480 -15.64 11.53 14.35
N GLN A 481 -16.48 11.32 13.34
CA GLN A 481 -17.89 11.73 13.44
C GLN A 481 -18.56 11.04 14.64
N ALA A 482 -18.32 9.75 14.85
CA ALA A 482 -18.93 9.02 15.97
C ALA A 482 -18.50 9.59 17.31
N ILE A 483 -17.21 9.92 17.45
CA ILE A 483 -16.69 10.51 18.69
C ILE A 483 -17.35 11.89 18.94
N MET A 484 -17.41 12.73 17.91
CA MET A 484 -17.98 14.06 18.04
C MET A 484 -19.48 14.01 18.33
N GLU A 485 -20.20 13.03 17.79
CA GLU A 485 -21.61 12.83 18.10
C GLU A 485 -21.80 12.43 19.57
N ASP A 486 -20.95 11.56 20.09
CA ASP A 486 -20.97 11.21 21.51
C ASP A 486 -20.69 12.42 22.40
N ILE A 487 -19.75 13.25 21.99
CA ILE A 487 -19.43 14.49 22.73
C ILE A 487 -20.63 15.43 22.76
N ASP A 488 -21.30 15.61 21.62
CA ASP A 488 -22.50 16.46 21.54
C ASP A 488 -23.63 15.88 22.40
N ARG A 489 -23.83 14.56 22.32
CA ARG A 489 -24.90 13.89 23.07
C ARG A 489 -24.70 14.01 24.58
N THR A 490 -23.46 13.89 25.04
CA THR A 490 -23.14 14.00 26.48
C THR A 490 -22.97 15.43 26.95
N GLN A 491 -22.96 16.40 26.02
CA GLN A 491 -22.76 17.82 26.32
C GLN A 491 -21.45 18.06 27.08
N LEU A 492 -20.40 17.33 26.70
CA LEU A 492 -19.08 17.50 27.29
C LEU A 492 -18.56 18.92 27.07
N ASP A 493 -18.07 19.55 28.12
CA ASP A 493 -17.44 20.87 28.02
C ASP A 493 -15.99 20.68 27.61
N TRP A 494 -15.67 21.02 26.36
CA TRP A 494 -14.32 20.83 25.81
C TRP A 494 -13.84 22.08 25.10
N ASP A 495 -12.53 22.30 25.15
CA ASP A 495 -11.88 23.40 24.43
C ASP A 495 -11.02 22.90 23.29
N LEU A 496 -10.32 21.77 23.48
CA LEU A 496 -9.40 21.22 22.49
C LEU A 496 -9.47 19.68 22.55
N ILE A 497 -9.47 19.05 21.37
CA ILE A 497 -9.41 17.58 21.28
C ILE A 497 -8.30 17.23 20.29
N TYR A 498 -7.25 16.58 20.78
CA TYR A 498 -6.21 16.05 19.90
C TYR A 498 -6.77 14.90 19.07
N VAL A 499 -6.51 14.93 17.78
CA VAL A 499 -6.82 13.84 16.85
C VAL A 499 -5.53 13.16 16.40
N GLY A 500 -4.43 13.92 16.36
CA GLY A 500 -3.09 13.40 16.12
C GLY A 500 -2.10 14.12 17.02
N ARG A 501 -1.36 13.34 17.80
CA ARG A 501 -0.37 13.89 18.76
C ARG A 501 0.67 12.82 19.06
N LYS A 502 1.72 13.22 19.80
CA LYS A 502 2.64 12.27 20.43
C LYS A 502 2.42 12.33 21.94
N ARG A 503 1.99 11.24 22.50
CA ARG A 503 1.79 11.15 23.95
C ARG A 503 3.15 11.07 24.64
N MET A 504 3.44 12.01 25.54
CA MET A 504 4.73 12.10 26.22
C MET A 504 4.69 11.47 27.61
N GLN A 505 3.57 11.60 28.32
CA GLN A 505 3.39 10.90 29.58
C GLN A 505 2.81 9.53 29.27
N ILE A 506 3.64 8.49 29.39
CA ILE A 506 3.24 7.12 29.02
C ILE A 506 3.24 6.17 30.22
N GLN A 507 3.66 6.64 31.40
CA GLN A 507 3.79 5.77 32.58
C GLN A 507 2.43 5.48 33.21
N GLN A 508 1.50 6.38 33.08
CA GLN A 508 0.16 6.24 33.63
C GLN A 508 -0.87 6.32 32.51
N PRO A 509 -1.96 5.53 32.60
CA PRO A 509 -3.03 5.67 31.60
C PRO A 509 -3.73 7.01 31.76
N GLU A 510 -4.16 7.58 30.63
CA GLU A 510 -4.99 8.77 30.65
C GLU A 510 -6.42 8.40 31.00
N GLN A 511 -7.10 9.28 31.71
CA GLN A 511 -8.44 9.00 32.22
C GLN A 511 -9.47 9.01 31.07
N SER A 512 -10.24 7.94 30.97
CA SER A 512 -11.31 7.86 29.99
C SER A 512 -12.45 8.82 30.35
N VAL A 513 -13.10 9.35 29.33
CA VAL A 513 -14.25 10.25 29.51
C VAL A 513 -15.53 9.41 29.56
N GLU A 514 -16.29 9.54 30.66
CA GLU A 514 -17.51 8.78 30.83
C GLU A 514 -18.54 9.19 29.76
N GLY A 515 -19.13 8.19 29.13
CA GLY A 515 -20.16 8.41 28.15
C GLY A 515 -19.70 8.68 26.73
N VAL A 516 -18.38 8.80 26.53
CA VAL A 516 -17.80 9.02 25.20
C VAL A 516 -16.78 7.92 24.94
N ASN A 517 -17.08 7.06 23.99
CA ASN A 517 -16.14 6.01 23.61
C ASN A 517 -14.95 6.61 22.86
N ASN A 518 -13.76 6.09 23.14
CA ASN A 518 -12.55 6.45 22.41
C ASN A 518 -12.11 7.89 22.64
N LEU A 519 -12.35 8.41 23.85
CA LEU A 519 -11.91 9.75 24.25
C LEU A 519 -11.29 9.69 25.66
N VAL A 520 -10.15 10.35 25.81
CA VAL A 520 -9.46 10.43 27.11
C VAL A 520 -9.13 11.89 27.43
N GLU A 521 -8.90 12.19 28.69
CA GLU A 521 -8.37 13.50 29.08
C GLU A 521 -6.87 13.53 28.71
N ALA A 522 -6.46 14.60 28.01
CA ALA A 522 -5.09 14.69 27.50
C ALA A 522 -4.11 14.98 28.63
N ASP A 523 -3.01 14.24 28.67
CA ASP A 523 -1.85 14.55 29.48
C ASP A 523 -0.76 15.16 28.60
N TYR A 524 0.44 15.35 29.11
CA TYR A 524 1.52 16.00 28.39
C TYR A 524 1.71 15.37 27.01
N SER A 525 1.68 16.21 25.99
CA SER A 525 1.66 15.78 24.59
C SER A 525 2.54 16.69 23.74
N TYR A 526 3.09 16.11 22.67
CA TYR A 526 3.79 16.83 21.62
C TYR A 526 2.99 16.73 20.32
N TRP A 527 3.40 17.53 19.37
CA TRP A 527 2.90 17.61 18.00
C TRP A 527 1.50 18.21 17.94
N THR A 528 1.30 19.00 16.90
CA THR A 528 0.01 19.62 16.59
C THR A 528 -0.50 19.12 15.24
N LEU A 529 -0.32 17.82 14.97
CA LEU A 529 -0.69 17.24 13.67
C LEU A 529 -2.14 17.49 13.34
N ALA A 530 -3.02 17.30 14.33
CA ALA A 530 -4.46 17.54 14.14
C ALA A 530 -5.13 17.69 15.49
N TYR A 531 -6.01 18.69 15.57
CA TYR A 531 -6.82 18.89 16.77
C TYR A 531 -8.12 19.60 16.40
N ALA A 532 -9.14 19.31 17.18
CA ALA A 532 -10.40 20.07 17.13
C ALA A 532 -10.32 21.21 18.16
N LEU A 533 -10.86 22.36 17.84
CA LEU A 533 -10.80 23.54 18.71
C LEU A 533 -12.18 24.20 18.74
N SER A 534 -12.64 24.51 19.96
CA SER A 534 -13.90 25.24 20.14
C SER A 534 -13.64 26.74 20.12
N LEU A 535 -14.70 27.54 19.95
CA LEU A 535 -14.61 28.99 20.07
C LEU A 535 -14.01 29.40 21.42
N LYS A 536 -14.52 28.79 22.49
CA LYS A 536 -14.04 29.05 23.85
C LYS A 536 -12.56 28.71 23.99
N GLY A 537 -12.14 27.58 23.38
CA GLY A 537 -10.73 27.21 23.38
C GLY A 537 -9.86 28.22 22.69
N ALA A 538 -10.29 28.69 21.51
CA ALA A 538 -9.55 29.72 20.77
C ALA A 538 -9.43 31.01 21.59
N GLN A 539 -10.51 31.41 22.23
CA GLN A 539 -10.51 32.62 23.11
C GLN A 539 -9.51 32.45 24.25
N LYS A 540 -9.47 31.30 24.89
CA LYS A 540 -8.53 31.05 25.98
C LYS A 540 -7.07 31.11 25.52
N LEU A 541 -6.78 30.52 24.36
CA LEU A 541 -5.42 30.49 23.82
C LEU A 541 -4.94 31.90 23.47
N LEU A 542 -5.82 32.76 22.94
CA LEU A 542 -5.46 34.14 22.60
C LEU A 542 -5.35 35.03 23.83
N ALA A 543 -6.14 34.76 24.87
CA ALA A 543 -6.24 35.64 26.04
C ALA A 543 -4.94 35.77 26.82
N VAL A 544 -4.09 34.75 26.79
CA VAL A 544 -2.82 34.77 27.52
C VAL A 544 -1.74 35.55 26.78
N GLN A 545 -2.03 36.09 25.59
CA GLN A 545 -1.11 36.89 24.80
C GLN A 545 0.26 36.21 24.63
N PRO A 546 0.30 35.09 23.88
CA PRO A 546 1.50 34.24 23.88
C PRO A 546 2.70 34.82 23.12
N PHE A 547 2.53 35.90 22.34
CA PHE A 547 3.63 36.41 21.51
C PHE A 547 4.80 36.94 22.36
N THR A 548 4.53 37.50 23.53
CA THR A 548 5.59 38.07 24.39
C THR A 548 6.33 37.01 25.20
N LYS A 549 5.95 35.75 25.08
CA LYS A 549 6.54 34.64 25.85
C LYS A 549 6.40 33.37 25.03
N MET A 550 6.89 33.42 23.80
CA MET A 550 6.67 32.35 22.83
C MET A 550 7.60 31.18 23.05
N LEU A 551 7.05 29.99 22.94
CA LEU A 551 7.77 28.72 22.84
C LEU A 551 7.03 27.90 21.77
N PRO A 552 7.57 26.77 21.32
CA PRO A 552 6.87 26.05 20.25
C PRO A 552 5.42 25.75 20.60
N VAL A 553 4.55 25.77 19.61
CA VAL A 553 3.11 25.63 19.82
C VAL A 553 2.77 24.28 20.49
N ASP A 554 3.53 23.25 20.19
CA ASP A 554 3.28 21.93 20.82
C ASP A 554 3.70 21.88 22.29
N GLU A 555 4.57 22.79 22.74
CA GLU A 555 4.85 22.99 24.16
C GLU A 555 3.84 23.91 24.82
N PHE A 556 3.34 24.89 24.07
CA PHE A 556 2.40 25.89 24.59
C PHE A 556 1.05 25.24 24.96
N LEU A 557 0.53 24.35 24.12
CA LEU A 557 -0.79 23.77 24.38
C LEU A 557 -0.82 23.01 25.71
N PRO A 558 0.17 22.12 26.04
CA PRO A 558 0.14 21.45 27.35
C PRO A 558 0.26 22.39 28.53
N ILE A 559 0.93 23.54 28.36
CA ILE A 559 0.94 24.55 29.41
C ILE A 559 -0.50 25.04 29.67
N MET A 560 -1.25 25.31 28.61
CA MET A 560 -2.58 25.86 28.72
C MET A 560 -3.59 24.91 29.37
N PHE A 561 -3.39 23.58 29.27
CA PHE A 561 -4.22 22.63 30.01
C PHE A 561 -3.53 22.05 31.25
N ASN A 562 -2.48 22.74 31.69
CA ASN A 562 -1.86 22.54 33.01
C ASN A 562 -1.21 21.15 33.17
N LYS A 563 -0.61 20.63 32.09
CA LYS A 563 0.01 19.30 32.09
C LYS A 563 1.49 19.33 31.68
N HIS A 564 2.08 20.52 31.50
CA HIS A 564 3.48 20.61 31.12
C HIS A 564 4.35 20.28 32.33
N PRO A 565 5.44 19.52 32.18
CA PRO A 565 6.28 19.14 33.32
C PRO A 565 7.13 20.28 33.85
N ASN A 566 7.35 21.35 33.10
CA ASN A 566 8.19 22.47 33.53
C ASN A 566 7.32 23.53 34.22
N VAL A 567 7.40 23.56 35.54
CA VAL A 567 6.58 24.47 36.35
C VAL A 567 6.95 25.94 36.09
N GLN A 568 8.24 26.22 35.80
CA GLN A 568 8.66 27.59 35.52
C GLN A 568 8.08 28.11 34.22
N TYR A 569 8.02 27.28 33.19
CA TYR A 569 7.35 27.65 31.93
C TYR A 569 5.87 27.96 32.20
N MET A 570 5.22 27.12 32.98
CA MET A 570 3.80 27.28 33.27
C MET A 570 3.51 28.55 34.06
N SER A 571 4.45 29.01 34.88
CA SER A 571 4.25 30.20 35.73
C SER A 571 4.06 31.49 34.93
N HIS A 572 4.44 31.49 33.64
CA HIS A 572 4.29 32.67 32.80
C HIS A 572 2.89 32.78 32.16
N PHE A 573 2.03 31.78 32.37
CA PHE A 573 0.71 31.71 31.73
C PHE A 573 -0.39 31.56 32.78
N GLU A 574 -1.36 32.43 32.76
CA GLU A 574 -2.55 32.36 33.60
C GLU A 574 -3.74 32.94 32.87
N PRO A 575 -4.92 32.33 32.93
CA PRO A 575 -5.20 31.03 33.53
C PRO A 575 -4.75 29.87 32.65
N ARG A 576 -4.61 28.67 33.21
CA ARG A 576 -4.24 27.46 32.52
C ARG A 576 -5.39 26.46 32.62
N ASP A 577 -6.54 26.88 32.10
CA ASP A 577 -7.80 26.14 32.27
C ASP A 577 -8.36 25.60 30.97
N LEU A 578 -7.51 25.38 29.96
CA LEU A 578 -7.96 24.79 28.71
C LEU A 578 -8.41 23.35 28.96
N ARG A 579 -9.65 23.03 28.54
CA ARG A 579 -10.21 21.69 28.70
C ARG A 579 -9.79 20.85 27.50
N ALA A 580 -8.74 20.06 27.65
CA ALA A 580 -8.11 19.32 26.56
C ALA A 580 -8.36 17.82 26.69
N PHE A 581 -8.68 17.20 25.57
CA PHE A 581 -8.93 15.78 25.44
C PHE A 581 -8.17 15.23 24.25
N SER A 582 -8.17 13.91 24.10
CA SER A 582 -7.58 13.26 22.93
C SER A 582 -8.42 12.05 22.52
N VAL A 583 -8.58 11.86 21.23
CA VAL A 583 -9.12 10.58 20.75
C VAL A 583 -8.12 9.47 21.07
N GLU A 584 -8.64 8.28 21.41
CA GLU A 584 -7.82 7.12 21.72
C GLU A 584 -8.51 5.88 21.19
N PRO A 585 -7.90 5.13 20.27
CA PRO A 585 -6.59 5.39 19.65
C PRO A 585 -6.60 6.59 18.69
N LEU A 586 -5.41 7.12 18.41
CA LEU A 586 -5.27 8.28 17.53
C LEU A 586 -5.72 7.96 16.12
N LEU A 587 -6.25 8.96 15.43
CA LEU A 587 -6.76 8.82 14.07
C LEU A 587 -5.83 9.39 13.01
N LEU A 588 -4.78 10.10 13.43
CA LEU A 588 -3.78 10.70 12.53
C LEU A 588 -2.39 10.49 13.10
N TYR A 589 -1.45 10.23 12.21
CA TYR A 589 -0.04 10.04 12.53
C TYR A 589 0.81 10.83 11.54
N PRO A 590 2.07 11.12 11.86
CA PRO A 590 2.93 11.78 10.88
C PRO A 590 3.27 10.84 9.73
N THR A 591 3.45 11.41 8.52
CA THR A 591 3.87 10.60 7.37
C THR A 591 5.28 10.06 7.56
N HIS A 592 6.16 10.88 8.18
CA HIS A 592 7.54 10.53 8.42
C HIS A 592 7.93 10.94 9.83
N TYR A 593 8.92 10.26 10.38
CA TYR A 593 9.46 10.59 11.68
C TYR A 593 10.81 11.28 11.51
N THR A 594 11.11 12.22 12.41
CA THR A 594 12.39 12.91 12.39
C THR A 594 13.53 11.90 12.49
N GLY A 595 14.47 11.98 11.56
CA GLY A 595 15.60 11.04 11.50
C GLY A 595 15.48 9.98 10.43
N GLU A 596 14.34 9.89 9.76
CA GLU A 596 14.22 9.02 8.59
C GLU A 596 15.05 9.58 7.44
N PRO A 597 15.69 8.71 6.65
CA PRO A 597 16.50 9.21 5.52
C PRO A 597 15.67 10.09 4.58
N GLY A 598 16.22 11.24 4.26
CA GLY A 598 15.59 12.17 3.34
C GLY A 598 14.54 13.09 3.95
N TYR A 599 14.21 12.92 5.22
CA TYR A 599 13.22 13.80 5.87
C TYR A 599 13.91 14.98 6.54
N ILE A 600 13.44 16.18 6.21
CA ILE A 600 13.93 17.44 6.79
C ILE A 600 12.72 18.18 7.38
N SER A 601 12.80 18.46 8.68
CA SER A 601 11.75 19.20 9.36
C SER A 601 11.77 20.66 8.93
N ASP A 602 10.60 21.21 8.68
CA ASP A 602 10.48 22.62 8.33
C ASP A 602 10.55 23.55 9.54
N THR A 603 10.45 23.00 10.76
CA THR A 603 10.41 23.83 11.98
C THR A 603 11.73 23.85 12.74
N GLU A 604 12.58 22.86 12.54
CA GLU A 604 13.72 22.67 13.45
C GLU A 604 15.07 23.15 12.90
N THR A 605 15.13 23.61 11.66
CA THR A 605 16.42 23.85 11.01
C THR A 605 16.91 25.29 11.01
N SER A 606 16.19 26.22 11.64
CA SER A 606 16.59 27.63 11.60
C SER A 606 16.49 28.26 12.98
N THR A 607 17.54 28.95 13.39
CA THR A 607 17.55 29.71 14.64
C THR A 607 17.57 31.21 14.34
N ILE A 608 17.05 32.00 15.26
CA ILE A 608 17.02 33.46 15.14
C ILE A 608 17.75 34.13 16.31
N TRP A 609 17.88 33.44 17.42
CA TRP A 609 18.41 34.03 18.64
C TRP A 609 19.90 33.76 18.83
N ASP A 610 20.47 32.90 18.01
CA ASP A 610 21.86 32.50 18.11
C ASP A 610 22.44 32.36 16.70
N ASP A 611 23.06 33.42 16.22
CA ASP A 611 23.64 33.46 14.88
C ASP A 611 24.83 32.50 14.73
N GLU A 612 25.42 32.10 15.84
CA GLU A 612 26.56 31.19 15.82
C GLU A 612 26.14 29.75 16.01
N ALA A 613 24.91 29.52 16.45
CA ALA A 613 24.44 28.17 16.68
C ALA A 613 24.09 27.52 15.33
N VAL A 614 24.81 26.49 15.00
CA VAL A 614 24.50 25.70 13.81
C VAL A 614 23.50 24.62 14.22
N ALA A 615 22.30 25.05 14.59
CA ALA A 615 21.24 24.11 14.91
C ALA A 615 20.70 23.56 13.60
N THR A 616 21.45 22.71 13.01
CA THR A 616 21.19 22.15 11.71
C THR A 616 20.58 20.75 11.85
N ASP A 617 20.23 20.17 10.75
CA ASP A 617 19.78 18.79 10.72
C ASP A 617 20.88 17.85 11.23
N TRP A 618 22.14 18.24 11.04
CA TRP A 618 23.25 17.48 11.58
C TRP A 618 23.18 17.44 13.11
N ASP A 619 22.97 18.58 13.73
CA ASP A 619 22.89 18.65 15.20
C ASP A 619 21.72 17.83 15.73
N ARG A 620 20.60 17.86 15.02
CA ARG A 620 19.45 17.04 15.39
C ARG A 620 19.68 15.56 15.16
N GLN A 621 20.34 15.21 14.08
CA GLN A 621 20.71 13.82 13.86
C GLN A 621 21.65 13.34 14.95
N HIS A 622 22.58 14.19 15.37
CA HIS A 622 23.50 13.84 16.44
C HIS A 622 22.83 13.87 17.80
N ALA A 623 21.90 14.78 18.02
CA ALA A 623 21.09 14.80 19.23
C ALA A 623 20.22 13.56 19.31
N LYS A 624 19.72 13.10 18.21
CA LYS A 624 19.01 11.83 18.14
C LYS A 624 19.94 10.65 18.34
N THR A 625 21.06 10.72 17.70
CA THR A 625 22.14 9.75 17.94
C THR A 625 22.63 9.88 19.37
N UNK A 626 22.72 11.02 19.79
CA UNK A 626 23.03 11.29 21.18
C UNK A 626 21.88 10.87 22.08
N UNK A 627 20.82 11.13 21.53
CA UNK A 627 19.69 10.60 22.22
C UNK A 627 19.69 9.12 22.04
N UNK A 628 19.93 8.82 20.95
CA UNK A 628 20.18 7.49 20.68
C UNK A 628 21.47 7.08 21.30
N UNK A 629 22.22 7.90 21.30
CA UNK A 629 23.47 7.71 21.94
C UNK A 629 23.32 7.88 23.45
N UNK A 630 22.58 8.67 23.67
CA UNK A 630 22.25 8.82 25.05
C UNK A 630 21.41 7.68 25.49
N UNK A 631 20.72 7.44 24.65
CA UNK A 631 20.01 6.25 24.87
C UNK A 631 20.94 5.09 24.68
N UNK A 632 21.65 5.28 23.86
CA UNK A 632 22.67 4.35 23.63
C UNK A 632 23.73 4.44 24.66
N UNK A 633 23.90 5.49 25.02
CA UNK A 633 24.81 5.72 26.13
C UNK A 633 24.15 5.29 27.41
N UNK A 634 23.11 5.63 27.31
CA UNK A 634 22.33 5.15 28.41
C UNK A 634 22.13 3.67 28.28
N UNK A 635 22.01 3.42 27.16
CA UNK A 635 21.91 2.06 26.82
C UNK A 635 23.27 1.42 26.87
N UNK A 636 24.11 2.11 26.61
CA UNK A 636 25.46 1.67 26.73
C UNK A 636 25.89 1.73 28.16
N UNK A 637 25.46 2.56 28.70
CA UNK A 637 25.68 2.62 30.10
C UNK A 637 24.83 1.58 30.75
N UNK A 638 23.87 1.58 30.22
CA UNK A 638 22.99 0.55 30.63
C UNK A 638 23.53 -0.76 30.18
N UNK A 639 24.01 -0.70 29.20
CA UNK A 639 24.61 -1.86 28.65
C UNK A 639 25.89 -2.18 29.37
N UNK A 640 26.44 -1.29 29.69
CA UNK A 640 27.62 -1.47 30.43
C UNK A 640 27.26 -1.86 31.88
N UNK A 641 26.36 -1.29 32.12
CA UNK A 641 25.83 -1.65 33.40
C UNK A 641 25.07 -2.94 33.28
N UNK A 642 24.63 -2.99 32.22
CA UNK A 642 23.94 -4.19 31.95
C UNK A 642 24.91 -5.32 31.68
N UNK A 643 25.85 -4.98 31.28
CA UNK A 643 26.85 -5.96 31.10
C UNK A 643 27.40 -6.42 32.40
N UNK A 644 27.41 -5.59 33.07
CA UNK A 644 27.87 -5.93 34.38
C UNK A 644 26.78 -6.63 35.15
N UNK A 645 25.80 -6.18 34.81
CA UNK A 645 24.65 -6.75 35.44
C UNK A 645 24.15 -7.94 34.65
N UNK A 646 24.56 -7.94 33.60
CA UNK A 646 24.12 -8.96 32.74
C UNK A 646 24.46 -10.32 33.20
N UNK A 647 25.41 -10.31 33.74
CA UNK A 647 25.72 -11.59 34.24
C UNK A 647 24.78 -12.01 35.35
N UNK A 648 24.34 -11.08 35.82
CA UNK A 648 23.47 -11.43 36.88
C UNK A 648 22.04 -11.38 36.55
N UNK A 649 22.05 -10.74 35.62
CA UNK A 649 20.68 -10.48 35.32
C UNK A 649 20.21 -11.32 34.14
N UNK A 650 20.95 -12.07 33.93
CA UNK A 650 20.54 -12.89 32.90
C UNK A 650 19.18 -13.44 33.10
N UNK A 651 18.96 -13.51 34.13
CA UNK A 651 17.71 -14.06 34.46
C UNK A 651 16.65 -13.03 34.54
N UNK A 652 17.11 -12.04 34.69
CA UNK A 652 16.19 -10.99 34.75
C UNK A 652 15.93 -10.40 33.40
N UNK A 653 16.75 -10.81 32.73
CA UNK A 653 16.64 -10.30 31.46
C UNK A 653 15.42 -10.73 30.71
N UNK A 654 15.12 -11.66 31.00
CA UNK A 654 13.95 -12.15 30.39
C UNK A 654 12.76 -11.39 30.81
N UNK A 655 12.90 -11.00 31.80
CA UNK A 655 11.76 -10.27 32.26
C UNK A 655 11.80 -8.86 31.80
N UNK A 656 12.83 -8.55 31.65
CA UNK A 656 12.98 -7.24 31.23
C UNK A 656 12.76 -7.06 29.79
N UNK A 657 12.96 -7.98 29.29
CA UNK A 657 12.72 -7.98 27.94
C UNK A 657 11.28 -7.79 27.63
N UNK A 658 10.78 -8.14 28.38
CA UNK A 658 9.37 -8.01 28.22
C UNK A 658 8.92 -6.62 28.53
N UNK A 659 9.57 -6.19 29.20
CA UNK A 659 9.22 -4.87 29.53
C UNK A 659 9.71 -3.87 28.56
N UNK A 660 10.61 -4.23 28.12
CA UNK A 660 11.16 -3.37 27.20
C UNK A 660 10.45 -3.41 25.90
N UNK A 661 10.03 -4.32 25.79
CA UNK A 661 9.30 -4.49 24.70
C UNK A 661 8.05 -3.77 24.76
N UNK A 662 7.85 -3.62 25.70
CA UNK A 662 6.65 -2.90 25.88
C UNK A 662 6.81 -1.45 25.66
N UNK A 663 7.79 -1.16 25.85
CA UNK A 663 7.98 0.21 25.69
C UNK A 663 8.32 0.60 24.31
N UNK A 664 8.83 -0.06 23.89
CA UNK A 664 9.19 0.21 22.62
C UNK A 664 8.12 0.03 21.65
N THR A 665 7.29 -0.45 22.02
CA THR A 665 6.24 -0.85 21.06
C THR A 665 5.00 0.00 21.14
N GLN A 666 4.97 0.88 22.02
CA GLN A 666 3.81 1.74 22.11
C GLN A 666 3.62 2.62 20.88
N GLN A 667 4.67 2.96 20.19
CA GLN A 667 4.51 3.78 18.98
C GLN A 667 4.00 3.02 17.78
N GLY A 668 4.20 1.71 17.77
CA GLY A 668 3.77 0.92 16.62
C GLY A 668 2.60 0.01 16.87
N ARG A 669 2.18 -0.13 18.10
CA ARG A 669 1.34 -1.24 18.46
C ARG A 669 -0.11 -0.98 18.74
N ILE A 670 -0.48 0.23 18.62
CA ILE A 670 -1.92 0.47 18.64
C ILE A 670 -2.57 -0.27 17.47
N ARG A 671 -1.73 -0.80 16.59
CA ARG A 671 -2.18 -1.46 15.38
C ARG A 671 -2.51 -2.93 15.53
N SER A 672 -2.09 -3.56 16.61
CA SER A 672 -2.11 -5.01 16.62
C SER A 672 -3.04 -5.63 17.65
N VAL A 673 -3.78 -4.81 18.36
CA VAL A 673 -4.67 -5.34 19.40
C VAL A 673 -5.82 -6.13 18.80
N ALA A 674 -6.13 -5.86 17.53
CA ALA A 674 -7.20 -6.60 16.87
C ALA A 674 -6.78 -7.99 16.38
N GLN A 675 -5.51 -8.34 16.53
CA GLN A 675 -5.02 -9.57 15.93
C GLN A 675 -4.66 -10.68 16.92
N ASN A 676 -4.81 -10.42 18.21
CA ASN A 676 -4.18 -11.31 19.16
C ASN A 676 -5.10 -12.29 19.86
N SER A 677 -6.18 -12.67 19.27
CA SER A 677 -7.07 -13.54 20.00
C SER A 677 -7.14 -14.94 19.41
N VAL A 678 -6.06 -15.42 18.84
CA VAL A 678 -6.11 -16.83 18.44
C VAL A 678 -4.82 -17.53 18.80
N THR A 679 -4.75 -17.92 20.03
CA THR A 679 -3.94 -19.05 20.42
C THR A 679 -4.87 -20.07 21.06
N GLY A 680 -5.36 -20.94 20.27
CA GLY A 680 -6.14 -22.04 20.78
C GLY A 680 -5.94 -23.22 19.88
N ASP A 681 -5.29 -24.19 20.38
CA ASP A 681 -5.10 -25.45 19.71
C ASP A 681 -6.41 -26.20 19.62
N SER A 682 -7.13 -26.02 18.57
CA SER A 682 -8.19 -26.95 18.19
C SER A 682 -8.41 -26.78 16.70
N PRO A 683 -8.31 -27.86 15.94
CA PRO A 683 -8.67 -27.74 14.54
C PRO A 683 -10.15 -27.40 14.44
N PRO A 684 -10.47 -26.37 13.71
CA PRO A 684 -11.89 -26.10 13.52
C PRO A 684 -12.52 -27.21 12.71
N PRO A 685 -13.78 -27.53 12.94
CA PRO A 685 -14.48 -28.41 12.03
C PRO A 685 -14.41 -27.83 10.63
N ALA A 686 -14.54 -28.64 9.62
CA ALA A 686 -14.32 -28.33 8.22
C ALA A 686 -15.03 -27.04 7.81
N ALA A 687 -14.60 -25.94 8.38
CA ALA A 687 -15.10 -24.63 8.03
C ALA A 687 -14.14 -24.00 7.05
N ARG A 688 -14.70 -23.49 6.01
CA ARG A 688 -14.02 -22.84 4.91
C ARG A 688 -13.04 -21.78 5.41
N ALA A 689 -11.80 -21.91 4.98
CA ALA A 689 -10.88 -20.80 5.13
C ALA A 689 -11.43 -19.66 4.28
N SER A 690 -11.93 -18.65 4.93
CA SER A 690 -12.39 -17.47 4.19
C SER A 690 -11.18 -16.63 3.85
N ARG A 691 -11.30 -15.86 2.77
CA ARG A 691 -10.30 -14.84 2.46
C ARG A 691 -10.12 -13.86 3.61
N ASP A 692 -11.03 -13.89 4.55
CA ASP A 692 -11.01 -13.02 5.71
C ASP A 692 -9.86 -13.35 6.66
N GLU A 693 -9.27 -14.54 6.53
CA GLU A 693 -8.12 -14.92 7.36
C GLU A 693 -6.78 -14.57 6.71
N LEU A 694 -6.82 -14.07 5.46
CA LEU A 694 -5.63 -13.57 4.79
C LEU A 694 -5.35 -12.08 5.21
#